data_0f8aa695fa8c6276308f822f3346b528
#
_entry.id   0f8aa695fa8c6276308f822f3346b528
#
_cell.length_a   1.000
_cell.length_b   1.000
_cell.length_c   1.000
_cell.angle_alpha   90.00
_cell.angle_beta   90.00
_cell.angle_gamma   90.00
#
_symmetry.space_group_name_H-M   'P 1'
#
loop_
_entity.id
_entity.type
_entity.pdbx_description
1 polymer ?
#
loop_
_entity_poly.entity_id
_entity_poly.type
_entity_poly.pdbx_seq_one_letter_code
_entity_poly.pdbx_strand_id
1 'polypeptide(L)'
;KWSIENMRNFVDKCSNKPIKAIIEHVRDGSTVRCFLLPDFYHITLMLSGIRCNGFKLDAEGRPNPNIKVEYAEEARYFVESRLLQRDVEVVLDSVNNNNFVGSILHPKGNIAELLLREGFARCVDWSIAFMKSSSAEKLRAAEKEAKEKKVRLWKDYQSSTPQISGKEKEFTGTVMEIVNGDALMIKLTSGQIKKVFLASIRPPRDASSNPAPAADGTPQPPAPRPKNFRPLYDIPWMYEAREFLRKKLIGKKVNVTLDYKQPARDSFPEKTCCTITIAGVNVAEAMVLKGLATVVKYRQDDDQRSSHYDALLAAEMKAQKSGKGLHAKKDTPSHRINDYSGDAQKAKQLLPHLKRGNRIEALVEFVASGSRLRVFIPKESCLVTFLLAGINCQKAPRPGGPGGKVVEGDPYGEEALAFTKERCLQREVEITVESTDKAGNFIGWLWVENTNLSVALVQEGLAEVHSSAESSEFYRQLVTAEEAAKSSKLRMWKLYNPEEEKEKHEEEQVTERKVDPQKVFVIETTSDLHIFVQLEEQGDKLESMLEKLRQELATNPPLPGAYTPKKGDLCAAKFVEDNLWYRAKVEKVSGGKAQVLYVDYGNRDEVPLTSCGQLPSGFTVQKFFAHEYALACVKLPQDPDYIRDAVEAVKTDTMNHAVLMNVEYRIASLPYVTLIDEATNTDIIEGLIKDGLLLVDGNKRDKRIQKLIRQYTSAQDAAKKAHLGVWQYGDITEDDDKEFGLGR
;
A
#
# COMPACT_ATOMS: atom_id res chain seq x y z
N LYS A 1 18.12 65.98 -3.47
CA LYS A 1 18.73 64.66 -3.71
C LYS A 1 17.84 63.91 -4.67
N TRP A 2 18.38 63.58 -5.82
CA TRP A 2 17.64 62.84 -6.90
C TRP A 2 17.65 61.33 -6.72
N SER A 3 18.16 60.82 -5.61
CA SER A 3 18.27 59.42 -5.26
C SER A 3 17.33 59.05 -4.13
N ILE A 4 16.76 57.84 -4.20
CA ILE A 4 15.84 57.26 -3.22
C ILE A 4 16.67 56.44 -2.25
N GLU A 5 16.67 56.80 -0.94
CA GLU A 5 17.50 56.14 0.08
C GLU A 5 16.93 54.76 0.47
N ASN A 6 15.62 54.64 0.64
CA ASN A 6 14.94 53.37 0.93
C ASN A 6 14.00 52.96 -0.21
N MET A 7 14.55 52.19 -1.15
CA MET A 7 13.86 51.79 -2.36
C MET A 7 12.63 50.90 -2.08
N ARG A 8 12.70 50.00 -1.10
CA ARG A 8 11.56 49.12 -0.75
C ARG A 8 10.40 49.90 -0.20
N ASN A 9 10.67 50.79 0.76
CA ASN A 9 9.64 51.65 1.32
C ASN A 9 9.01 52.57 0.26
N PHE A 10 9.81 53.01 -0.72
CA PHE A 10 9.29 53.80 -1.83
C PHE A 10 8.31 52.98 -2.71
N VAL A 11 8.66 51.76 -3.07
CA VAL A 11 7.78 50.87 -3.84
C VAL A 11 6.48 50.59 -3.07
N ASP A 12 6.56 50.32 -1.77
CA ASP A 12 5.39 50.08 -0.92
C ASP A 12 4.47 51.32 -0.85
N LYS A 13 5.02 52.52 -0.78
CA LYS A 13 4.25 53.79 -0.84
C LYS A 13 3.56 54.02 -2.16
N CYS A 14 4.19 53.63 -3.27
CA CYS A 14 3.61 53.79 -4.60
C CYS A 14 2.42 52.87 -4.82
N SER A 15 2.27 51.76 -4.07
CA SER A 15 1.09 50.89 -4.06
C SER A 15 0.63 50.46 -5.47
N ASN A 16 1.55 50.16 -6.37
CA ASN A 16 1.29 49.77 -7.76
C ASN A 16 0.50 50.84 -8.58
N LYS A 17 0.57 52.10 -8.20
CA LYS A 17 -0.01 53.20 -8.97
C LYS A 17 0.94 53.62 -10.09
N PRO A 18 0.44 53.97 -11.28
CA PRO A 18 1.23 54.51 -12.34
C PRO A 18 1.90 55.85 -11.95
N ILE A 19 3.16 55.98 -12.23
CA ILE A 19 3.97 57.19 -12.00
C ILE A 19 4.44 57.70 -13.33
N LYS A 20 4.23 58.98 -13.63
CA LYS A 20 4.75 59.59 -14.84
C LYS A 20 6.29 59.59 -14.84
N ALA A 21 6.90 59.25 -15.95
CA ALA A 21 8.34 59.13 -16.08
C ALA A 21 8.81 59.53 -17.50
N ILE A 22 10.07 59.91 -17.62
CA ILE A 22 10.78 60.15 -18.87
C ILE A 22 11.91 59.16 -18.98
N ILE A 23 12.05 58.46 -20.08
CA ILE A 23 13.15 57.53 -20.34
C ILE A 23 14.38 58.30 -20.86
N GLU A 24 15.40 58.35 -20.04
CA GLU A 24 16.65 59.06 -20.32
C GLU A 24 17.68 58.23 -21.08
N HIS A 25 17.76 56.97 -20.75
CA HIS A 25 18.78 56.07 -21.31
C HIS A 25 18.30 54.63 -21.34
N VAL A 26 18.59 53.92 -22.43
CA VAL A 26 18.36 52.49 -22.55
C VAL A 26 19.68 51.75 -22.42
N ARG A 27 19.86 51.04 -21.32
CA ARG A 27 21.07 50.27 -21.05
C ARG A 27 21.15 49.00 -21.88
N ASP A 28 20.07 48.25 -21.88
CA ASP A 28 19.84 47.03 -22.64
C ASP A 28 18.34 46.87 -22.92
N GLY A 29 17.92 45.82 -23.63
CA GLY A 29 16.52 45.61 -24.00
C GLY A 29 15.57 45.48 -22.82
N SER A 30 16.07 45.20 -21.61
CA SER A 30 15.23 44.98 -20.41
C SER A 30 15.56 45.95 -19.25
N THR A 31 16.49 46.88 -19.44
CA THR A 31 16.94 47.80 -18.38
C THR A 31 17.06 49.22 -18.91
N VAL A 32 16.38 50.14 -18.26
CA VAL A 32 16.37 51.56 -18.64
C VAL A 32 16.71 52.46 -17.44
N ARG A 33 17.16 53.68 -17.72
CA ARG A 33 17.22 54.75 -16.73
C ARG A 33 16.12 55.75 -17.02
N CYS A 34 15.41 56.18 -16.01
CA CYS A 34 14.33 57.13 -16.16
C CYS A 34 14.26 58.13 -15.00
N PHE A 35 13.64 59.28 -15.27
CA PHE A 35 13.23 60.23 -14.27
C PHE A 35 11.76 60.01 -13.91
N LEU A 36 11.49 59.89 -12.61
CA LEU A 36 10.12 59.83 -12.08
C LEU A 36 9.63 61.28 -11.82
N LEU A 37 8.45 61.59 -12.31
CA LEU A 37 7.84 62.89 -12.12
C LEU A 37 6.77 62.86 -11.01
N PRO A 38 6.57 63.99 -10.26
CA PRO A 38 7.18 65.31 -10.43
C PRO A 38 8.51 65.49 -9.67
N ASP A 39 8.94 64.50 -8.88
CA ASP A 39 10.05 64.69 -7.91
C ASP A 39 11.45 64.57 -8.57
N PHE A 40 11.54 64.24 -9.84
CA PHE A 40 12.76 64.06 -10.63
C PHE A 40 13.73 63.03 -10.04
N TYR A 41 13.19 61.95 -9.45
CA TYR A 41 14.04 60.88 -8.99
C TYR A 41 14.62 60.12 -10.20
N HIS A 42 15.95 60.04 -10.22
CA HIS A 42 16.67 59.30 -11.26
C HIS A 42 16.82 57.83 -10.81
N ILE A 43 16.18 56.91 -11.52
CA ILE A 43 16.15 55.49 -11.17
C ILE A 43 16.66 54.61 -12.33
N THR A 44 17.22 53.46 -11.99
CA THR A 44 17.41 52.37 -12.92
C THR A 44 16.24 51.38 -12.76
N LEU A 45 15.50 51.15 -13.84
CA LEU A 45 14.33 50.30 -13.91
C LEU A 45 14.63 49.07 -14.73
N MET A 46 14.45 47.89 -14.16
CA MET A 46 14.42 46.60 -14.84
C MET A 46 12.97 46.27 -15.19
N LEU A 47 12.71 45.83 -16.42
CA LEU A 47 11.37 45.46 -16.83
C LEU A 47 10.89 44.22 -16.08
N SER A 48 9.71 44.30 -15.47
CA SER A 48 9.09 43.20 -14.77
C SER A 48 8.73 42.04 -15.70
N GLY A 49 9.01 40.83 -15.25
CA GLY A 49 8.57 39.61 -15.90
C GLY A 49 9.44 39.15 -17.08
N ILE A 50 10.39 39.95 -17.52
CA ILE A 50 11.19 39.64 -18.70
C ILE A 50 12.69 39.87 -18.49
N ARG A 51 13.48 39.23 -19.36
CA ARG A 51 14.92 39.48 -19.51
C ARG A 51 15.31 39.34 -20.96
N CYS A 52 15.99 40.38 -21.47
CA CYS A 52 16.69 40.34 -22.73
C CYS A 52 18.14 39.87 -22.55
N ASN A 53 18.78 39.42 -23.60
CA ASN A 53 20.20 39.19 -23.58
C ASN A 53 20.93 40.54 -23.32
N GLY A 54 21.74 40.56 -22.28
CA GLY A 54 22.52 41.75 -21.92
C GLY A 54 23.91 41.72 -22.56
N PHE A 55 24.53 42.89 -22.67
CA PHE A 55 25.92 43.01 -23.14
C PHE A 55 26.88 42.39 -22.15
N LYS A 56 27.93 41.76 -22.62
CA LYS A 56 29.06 41.41 -21.76
C LYS A 56 29.88 42.66 -21.54
N LEU A 57 30.18 42.93 -20.27
CA LEU A 57 30.92 44.13 -19.87
C LEU A 57 32.43 43.82 -19.82
N ASP A 58 33.25 44.84 -20.12
CA ASP A 58 34.69 44.84 -19.90
C ASP A 58 35.03 45.09 -18.41
N ALA A 59 36.30 45.13 -18.07
CA ALA A 59 36.77 45.41 -16.70
C ALA A 59 36.33 46.78 -16.18
N GLU A 60 36.01 47.73 -17.07
CA GLU A 60 35.57 49.08 -16.74
C GLU A 60 34.03 49.21 -16.69
N GLY A 61 33.31 48.10 -16.87
CA GLY A 61 31.86 48.08 -16.82
C GLY A 61 31.14 48.60 -18.06
N ARG A 62 31.87 48.72 -19.19
CA ARG A 62 31.33 49.12 -20.48
C ARG A 62 31.04 47.90 -21.35
N PRO A 63 30.07 47.98 -22.30
CA PRO A 63 29.85 46.92 -23.27
C PRO A 63 31.11 46.58 -24.04
N ASN A 64 31.55 45.33 -24.00
CA ASN A 64 32.75 44.87 -24.69
C ASN A 64 32.44 44.73 -26.21
N PRO A 65 33.02 45.55 -27.07
CA PRO A 65 32.72 45.56 -28.51
C PRO A 65 33.16 44.25 -29.19
N ASN A 66 34.11 43.53 -28.59
CA ASN A 66 34.66 42.32 -29.19
C ASN A 66 33.78 41.07 -28.92
N ILE A 67 32.77 41.16 -28.06
CA ILE A 67 31.89 40.05 -27.73
C ILE A 67 30.46 40.37 -28.15
N LYS A 68 30.07 39.87 -29.32
CA LYS A 68 28.72 40.02 -29.85
C LYS A 68 27.79 39.03 -29.11
N VAL A 69 26.79 39.55 -28.42
CA VAL A 69 25.73 38.76 -27.80
C VAL A 69 24.52 38.78 -28.70
N GLU A 70 24.00 37.60 -29.02
CA GLU A 70 22.89 37.41 -29.94
C GLU A 70 21.65 38.24 -29.54
N TYR A 71 21.14 39.03 -30.44
CA TYR A 71 19.98 39.93 -30.28
C TYR A 71 20.06 40.98 -29.17
N ALA A 72 21.21 41.22 -28.54
CA ALA A 72 21.33 42.20 -27.46
C ALA A 72 21.21 43.64 -27.95
N GLU A 73 21.86 43.91 -29.09
CA GLU A 73 21.89 45.25 -29.73
C GLU A 73 20.53 45.57 -30.38
N GLU A 74 19.95 44.58 -31.04
CA GLU A 74 18.65 44.71 -31.68
C GLU A 74 17.53 44.93 -30.63
N ALA A 75 17.59 44.22 -29.47
CA ALA A 75 16.65 44.44 -28.39
C ALA A 75 16.78 45.85 -27.79
N ARG A 76 18.02 46.32 -27.55
CA ARG A 76 18.27 47.69 -27.09
C ARG A 76 17.70 48.72 -28.08
N TYR A 77 18.03 48.61 -29.37
CA TYR A 77 17.51 49.50 -30.40
C TYR A 77 15.98 49.47 -30.50
N PHE A 78 15.36 48.29 -30.32
CA PHE A 78 13.91 48.16 -30.31
C PHE A 78 13.25 48.99 -29.20
N VAL A 79 13.86 49.06 -28.03
CA VAL A 79 13.37 49.87 -26.90
C VAL A 79 13.73 51.34 -27.11
N GLU A 80 14.94 51.68 -27.55
CA GLU A 80 15.37 53.04 -27.81
C GLU A 80 14.49 53.73 -28.83
N SER A 81 14.20 53.09 -29.96
CA SER A 81 13.36 53.66 -31.02
C SER A 81 11.92 53.96 -30.58
N ARG A 82 11.45 53.32 -29.53
CA ARG A 82 10.07 53.44 -29.03
C ARG A 82 9.92 54.30 -27.80
N LEU A 83 10.91 54.26 -26.89
CA LEU A 83 10.77 54.83 -25.54
C LEU A 83 11.79 55.94 -25.22
N LEU A 84 12.94 55.98 -25.86
CA LEU A 84 13.97 56.95 -25.51
C LEU A 84 13.45 58.40 -25.64
N GLN A 85 13.64 59.18 -24.57
CA GLN A 85 13.17 60.58 -24.42
C GLN A 85 11.66 60.76 -24.57
N ARG A 86 10.88 59.71 -24.24
CA ARG A 86 9.43 59.77 -24.28
C ARG A 86 8.82 59.77 -22.88
N ASP A 87 7.67 60.43 -22.78
CA ASP A 87 6.82 60.36 -21.59
C ASP A 87 6.13 58.99 -21.55
N VAL A 88 6.27 58.35 -20.42
CA VAL A 88 5.65 57.03 -20.12
C VAL A 88 5.08 57.02 -18.71
N GLU A 89 4.31 55.99 -18.40
CA GLU A 89 3.93 55.67 -17.06
C GLU A 89 4.67 54.42 -16.57
N VAL A 90 5.21 54.47 -15.36
CA VAL A 90 5.93 53.37 -14.72
C VAL A 90 5.17 52.88 -13.53
N VAL A 91 4.98 51.57 -13.45
CA VAL A 91 4.43 50.89 -12.29
C VAL A 91 5.56 50.10 -11.62
N LEU A 92 5.84 50.40 -10.35
CA LEU A 92 6.91 49.74 -9.61
C LEU A 92 6.35 48.54 -8.86
N ASP A 93 6.95 47.35 -9.08
CA ASP A 93 6.51 46.08 -8.50
C ASP A 93 7.41 45.64 -7.37
N SER A 94 8.73 45.77 -7.48
CA SER A 94 9.70 45.33 -6.49
C SER A 94 11.08 46.00 -6.66
N VAL A 95 12.06 45.55 -5.88
CA VAL A 95 13.47 45.99 -5.93
C VAL A 95 14.36 44.75 -5.99
N ASN A 96 15.34 44.76 -6.88
CA ASN A 96 16.37 43.74 -7.02
C ASN A 96 17.76 44.36 -7.23
N ASN A 97 18.74 43.97 -6.40
CA ASN A 97 20.13 44.41 -6.49
C ASN A 97 20.27 45.95 -6.72
N ASN A 98 19.64 46.76 -5.87
CA ASN A 98 19.61 48.22 -5.98
C ASN A 98 19.05 48.79 -7.28
N ASN A 99 18.25 47.99 -8.01
CA ASN A 99 17.47 48.48 -9.15
C ASN A 99 15.98 48.31 -8.84
N PHE A 100 15.16 49.20 -9.35
CA PHE A 100 13.74 49.04 -9.33
C PHE A 100 13.30 48.01 -10.39
N VAL A 101 12.28 47.27 -10.10
CA VAL A 101 11.65 46.33 -11.03
C VAL A 101 10.21 46.79 -11.23
N GLY A 102 9.82 46.94 -12.48
CA GLY A 102 8.50 47.49 -12.81
C GLY A 102 8.14 47.39 -14.27
N SER A 103 6.97 47.85 -14.60
CA SER A 103 6.41 47.85 -15.96
C SER A 103 6.38 49.26 -16.53
N ILE A 104 6.65 49.40 -17.81
CA ILE A 104 6.51 50.65 -18.55
C ILE A 104 5.24 50.56 -19.40
N LEU A 105 4.34 51.50 -19.13
CA LEU A 105 3.07 51.62 -19.85
C LEU A 105 3.18 52.76 -20.85
N HIS A 106 2.95 52.45 -22.09
CA HIS A 106 2.84 53.41 -23.21
C HIS A 106 1.42 53.33 -23.78
N PRO A 107 0.86 54.38 -24.40
CA PRO A 107 -0.47 54.32 -25.00
C PRO A 107 -0.67 53.16 -25.99
N LYS A 108 0.38 52.64 -26.58
CA LYS A 108 0.36 51.48 -27.49
C LYS A 108 0.56 50.12 -26.80
N GLY A 109 0.64 50.06 -25.46
CA GLY A 109 0.78 48.85 -24.68
C GLY A 109 2.03 48.75 -23.84
N ASN A 110 2.29 47.56 -23.29
CA ASN A 110 3.45 47.27 -22.46
C ASN A 110 4.62 46.83 -23.35
N ILE A 111 5.77 47.52 -23.24
CA ILE A 111 6.98 47.22 -24.04
C ILE A 111 7.50 45.80 -23.76
N ALA A 112 7.34 45.28 -22.55
CA ALA A 112 7.75 43.92 -22.19
C ALA A 112 7.00 42.86 -23.02
N GLU A 113 5.69 43.04 -23.21
CA GLU A 113 4.87 42.18 -24.06
C GLU A 113 5.35 42.18 -25.53
N LEU A 114 5.67 43.37 -26.04
CA LEU A 114 6.19 43.50 -27.40
C LEU A 114 7.55 42.81 -27.57
N LEU A 115 8.46 42.97 -26.60
CA LEU A 115 9.78 42.34 -26.65
C LEU A 115 9.69 40.81 -26.65
N LEU A 116 8.73 40.25 -25.88
CA LEU A 116 8.48 38.81 -25.85
C LEU A 116 7.89 38.33 -27.18
N ARG A 117 6.87 39.00 -27.69
CA ARG A 117 6.20 38.65 -28.96
C ARG A 117 7.19 38.68 -30.16
N GLU A 118 8.10 39.62 -30.13
CA GLU A 118 9.17 39.73 -31.15
C GLU A 118 10.36 38.79 -30.91
N GLY A 119 10.34 38.01 -29.83
CA GLY A 119 11.39 37.03 -29.50
C GLY A 119 12.72 37.64 -29.07
N PHE A 120 12.73 38.85 -28.54
CA PHE A 120 13.93 39.50 -27.99
C PHE A 120 14.12 39.23 -26.50
N ALA A 121 13.09 38.77 -25.83
CA ALA A 121 13.10 38.55 -24.39
C ALA A 121 12.59 37.15 -24.03
N ARG A 122 12.91 36.74 -22.81
CA ARG A 122 12.39 35.53 -22.12
C ARG A 122 11.66 35.93 -20.85
N CYS A 123 10.63 35.18 -20.49
CA CYS A 123 9.97 35.37 -19.21
C CYS A 123 10.88 34.97 -18.04
N VAL A 124 10.76 35.71 -16.93
CA VAL A 124 11.55 35.52 -15.72
C VAL A 124 10.65 35.28 -14.53
N ASP A 125 10.63 34.05 -14.05
CA ASP A 125 9.65 33.56 -13.04
C ASP A 125 9.66 34.38 -11.75
N TRP A 126 10.84 34.74 -11.22
CA TRP A 126 10.94 35.46 -9.97
C TRP A 126 10.29 36.85 -10.01
N SER A 127 10.31 37.51 -11.12
CA SER A 127 9.74 38.87 -11.27
C SER A 127 8.25 38.82 -11.72
N ILE A 128 7.87 37.81 -12.48
CA ILE A 128 6.46 37.56 -12.83
C ILE A 128 5.63 37.36 -11.57
N ALA A 129 6.16 36.69 -10.57
CA ALA A 129 5.46 36.41 -9.30
C ALA A 129 5.00 37.68 -8.54
N PHE A 130 5.61 38.84 -8.79
CA PHE A 130 5.22 40.13 -8.21
C PHE A 130 4.13 40.85 -9.00
N MET A 131 3.86 40.41 -10.23
CA MET A 131 2.92 41.04 -11.12
C MET A 131 1.46 40.61 -10.86
N LYS A 132 0.52 41.40 -11.34
CA LYS A 132 -0.90 40.97 -11.37
C LYS A 132 -1.07 39.78 -12.33
N SER A 133 -1.90 38.80 -11.97
CA SER A 133 -2.12 37.59 -12.79
C SER A 133 -2.47 37.89 -14.23
N SER A 134 -3.32 38.88 -14.50
CA SER A 134 -3.69 39.28 -15.87
C SER A 134 -2.52 39.78 -16.69
N SER A 135 -1.55 40.48 -16.07
CA SER A 135 -0.35 40.94 -16.75
C SER A 135 0.64 39.80 -17.00
N ALA A 136 0.80 38.91 -16.02
CA ALA A 136 1.61 37.71 -16.14
C ALA A 136 1.14 36.79 -17.29
N GLU A 137 -0.16 36.58 -17.39
CA GLU A 137 -0.79 35.79 -18.48
C GLU A 137 -0.50 36.38 -19.87
N LYS A 138 -0.57 37.69 -20.02
CA LYS A 138 -0.24 38.36 -21.29
C LYS A 138 1.22 38.15 -21.68
N LEU A 139 2.15 38.26 -20.74
CA LEU A 139 3.56 38.01 -20.99
C LEU A 139 3.83 36.56 -21.39
N ARG A 140 3.21 35.61 -20.69
CA ARG A 140 3.34 34.17 -21.03
C ARG A 140 2.75 33.86 -22.41
N ALA A 141 1.61 34.48 -22.76
CA ALA A 141 0.98 34.32 -24.06
C ALA A 141 1.87 34.89 -25.19
N ALA A 142 2.49 36.05 -24.96
CA ALA A 142 3.42 36.66 -25.92
C ALA A 142 4.69 35.81 -26.14
N GLU A 143 5.25 35.23 -25.05
CA GLU A 143 6.40 34.31 -25.18
C GLU A 143 6.02 33.04 -25.93
N LYS A 144 4.83 32.47 -25.63
CA LYS A 144 4.31 31.28 -26.30
C LYS A 144 4.12 31.52 -27.79
N GLU A 145 3.56 32.65 -28.16
CA GLU A 145 3.40 33.06 -29.56
C GLU A 145 4.76 33.14 -30.29
N ALA A 146 5.78 33.73 -29.65
CA ALA A 146 7.14 33.82 -30.21
C ALA A 146 7.80 32.44 -30.37
N LYS A 147 7.58 31.52 -29.42
CA LYS A 147 8.06 30.12 -29.48
C LYS A 147 7.38 29.35 -30.61
N GLU A 148 6.08 29.49 -30.77
CA GLU A 148 5.32 28.84 -31.85
C GLU A 148 5.74 29.33 -33.22
N LYS A 149 5.99 30.65 -33.37
CA LYS A 149 6.48 31.28 -34.60
C LYS A 149 7.99 31.11 -34.83
N LYS A 150 8.71 30.54 -33.83
CA LYS A 150 10.19 30.38 -33.89
C LYS A 150 10.94 31.67 -34.21
N VAL A 151 10.56 32.76 -33.55
CA VAL A 151 11.13 34.10 -33.84
C VAL A 151 12.40 34.31 -33.00
N ARG A 152 13.47 34.78 -33.65
CA ARG A 152 14.77 35.20 -33.04
C ARG A 152 15.33 34.21 -31.98
N LEU A 153 15.26 34.54 -30.70
CA LEU A 153 15.77 33.68 -29.62
C LEU A 153 15.16 32.26 -29.62
N TRP A 154 14.03 32.10 -30.28
CA TRP A 154 13.30 30.83 -30.33
C TRP A 154 13.45 30.07 -31.65
N LYS A 155 14.41 30.50 -32.52
CA LYS A 155 14.63 29.93 -33.86
C LYS A 155 14.78 28.41 -33.85
N ASP A 156 15.53 27.88 -32.89
CA ASP A 156 15.81 26.44 -32.74
C ASP A 156 14.96 25.78 -31.67
N TYR A 157 13.89 26.45 -31.22
CA TYR A 157 13.02 25.93 -30.18
C TYR A 157 12.29 24.66 -30.62
N GLN A 158 12.41 23.62 -29.81
CA GLN A 158 11.65 22.37 -29.92
C GLN A 158 10.85 22.18 -28.63
N SER A 159 9.55 22.04 -28.77
CA SER A 159 8.69 21.77 -27.60
C SER A 159 9.04 20.40 -26.98
N SER A 160 9.42 20.38 -25.72
CA SER A 160 9.71 19.16 -24.97
C SER A 160 8.45 18.46 -24.46
N THR A 161 7.28 19.08 -24.59
CA THR A 161 6.00 18.54 -24.14
C THR A 161 5.37 17.68 -25.23
N PRO A 162 5.13 16.37 -24.98
CA PRO A 162 4.32 15.56 -25.90
C PRO A 162 2.95 16.20 -26.07
N GLN A 163 2.46 16.29 -27.31
CA GLN A 163 1.08 16.73 -27.55
C GLN A 163 0.12 15.69 -26.97
N ILE A 164 -0.53 16.05 -25.88
CA ILE A 164 -1.52 15.20 -25.22
C ILE A 164 -2.85 15.43 -25.94
N SER A 165 -3.51 14.35 -26.39
CA SER A 165 -4.79 14.42 -27.08
C SER A 165 -5.89 15.02 -26.18
N GLY A 166 -6.82 15.77 -26.75
CA GLY A 166 -7.80 16.56 -25.98
C GLY A 166 -8.69 15.74 -25.01
N LYS A 167 -8.98 14.48 -25.31
CA LYS A 167 -9.76 13.58 -24.41
C LYS A 167 -8.96 13.04 -23.22
N GLU A 168 -7.62 12.96 -23.33
CA GLU A 168 -6.75 12.54 -22.23
C GLU A 168 -6.31 13.71 -21.36
N LYS A 169 -6.48 14.95 -21.83
CA LYS A 169 -6.02 16.15 -21.16
C LYS A 169 -6.88 16.53 -19.96
N GLU A 170 -8.19 16.32 -20.04
CA GLU A 170 -9.13 16.68 -18.98
C GLU A 170 -10.04 15.51 -18.65
N PHE A 171 -10.15 15.21 -17.37
CA PHE A 171 -11.06 14.19 -16.86
C PHE A 171 -11.56 14.54 -15.47
N THR A 172 -12.62 13.87 -15.06
CA THR A 172 -13.18 13.99 -13.72
C THR A 172 -13.09 12.65 -13.01
N GLY A 173 -12.94 12.67 -11.71
CA GLY A 173 -12.91 11.44 -10.92
C GLY A 173 -13.08 11.73 -9.43
N THR A 174 -13.25 10.66 -8.66
CA THR A 174 -13.38 10.71 -7.21
C THR A 174 -12.04 10.38 -6.56
N VAL A 175 -11.61 11.20 -5.62
CA VAL A 175 -10.36 10.97 -4.89
C VAL A 175 -10.54 9.85 -3.89
N MET A 176 -9.75 8.78 -4.03
CA MET A 176 -9.82 7.57 -3.21
C MET A 176 -8.79 7.56 -2.10
N GLU A 177 -7.60 8.08 -2.36
CA GLU A 177 -6.47 8.02 -1.43
C GLU A 177 -5.51 9.19 -1.68
N ILE A 178 -4.97 9.74 -0.61
CA ILE A 178 -3.83 10.67 -0.62
C ILE A 178 -2.57 9.86 -0.34
N VAL A 179 -1.74 9.66 -1.34
CA VAL A 179 -0.54 8.81 -1.22
C VAL A 179 0.58 9.56 -0.48
N ASN A 180 0.79 10.81 -0.87
CA ASN A 180 1.77 11.71 -0.26
C ASN A 180 1.19 13.13 -0.23
N GLY A 181 1.96 14.09 0.27
CA GLY A 181 1.57 15.50 0.22
C GLY A 181 1.38 16.10 -1.18
N ASP A 182 1.62 15.33 -2.25
CA ASP A 182 1.48 15.78 -3.65
C ASP A 182 0.90 14.70 -4.59
N ALA A 183 0.61 13.50 -4.11
CA ALA A 183 0.17 12.38 -4.93
C ALA A 183 -1.19 11.84 -4.48
N LEU A 184 -2.07 11.59 -5.45
CA LEU A 184 -3.47 11.21 -5.25
C LEU A 184 -3.83 9.99 -6.11
N MET A 185 -4.67 9.11 -5.57
CA MET A 185 -5.33 8.05 -6.33
C MET A 185 -6.75 8.49 -6.67
N ILE A 186 -7.07 8.55 -7.94
CA ILE A 186 -8.36 9.03 -8.44
C ILE A 186 -9.06 7.91 -9.21
N LYS A 187 -10.29 7.61 -8.81
CA LYS A 187 -11.18 6.66 -9.49
C LYS A 187 -11.97 7.41 -10.57
N LEU A 188 -11.77 7.03 -11.81
CA LEU A 188 -12.50 7.55 -12.96
C LEU A 188 -13.93 7.00 -13.00
N THR A 189 -14.79 7.63 -13.78
CA THR A 189 -16.16 7.14 -14.07
C THR A 189 -16.17 5.76 -14.72
N SER A 190 -15.10 5.37 -15.40
CA SER A 190 -14.89 4.04 -15.97
C SER A 190 -14.57 2.95 -14.93
N GLY A 191 -14.38 3.32 -13.64
CA GLY A 191 -13.91 2.43 -12.59
C GLY A 191 -12.38 2.29 -12.48
N GLN A 192 -11.64 2.75 -13.49
CA GLN A 192 -10.17 2.72 -13.48
C GLN A 192 -9.62 3.68 -12.42
N ILE A 193 -8.60 3.24 -11.68
CA ILE A 193 -7.90 4.07 -10.70
C ILE A 193 -6.58 4.56 -11.31
N LYS A 194 -6.37 5.88 -11.29
CA LYS A 194 -5.14 6.52 -11.77
C LYS A 194 -4.42 7.23 -10.63
N LYS A 195 -3.10 7.06 -10.57
CA LYS A 195 -2.23 7.84 -9.70
C LYS A 195 -1.81 9.12 -10.42
N VAL A 196 -2.07 10.26 -9.80
CA VAL A 196 -1.71 11.57 -10.33
C VAL A 196 -0.91 12.35 -9.29
N PHE A 197 -0.06 13.27 -9.77
CA PHE A 197 0.74 14.15 -8.94
C PHE A 197 0.29 15.60 -9.17
N LEU A 198 0.32 16.41 -8.13
CA LEU A 198 0.08 17.84 -8.26
C LEU A 198 1.24 18.49 -9.00
N ALA A 199 0.94 19.18 -10.08
CA ALA A 199 1.94 19.76 -10.97
C ALA A 199 2.73 20.89 -10.32
N SER A 200 4.03 20.91 -10.54
CA SER A 200 4.95 22.00 -10.17
C SER A 200 5.06 22.32 -8.69
N ILE A 201 4.64 21.42 -7.82
CA ILE A 201 4.85 21.55 -6.36
C ILE A 201 5.68 20.41 -5.79
N ARG A 202 6.26 20.65 -4.63
CA ARG A 202 6.96 19.65 -3.83
C ARG A 202 6.36 19.60 -2.43
N PRO A 203 6.02 18.40 -1.95
CA PRO A 203 5.57 18.23 -0.58
C PRO A 203 6.71 18.51 0.41
N PRO A 204 6.41 18.64 1.70
CA PRO A 204 7.42 18.70 2.75
C PRO A 204 8.42 17.55 2.64
N ARG A 205 9.69 17.83 2.88
CA ARG A 205 10.78 16.85 2.76
C ARG A 205 11.56 16.75 4.05
N ASP A 206 12.16 15.61 4.26
CA ASP A 206 13.14 15.41 5.31
C ASP A 206 14.42 16.21 4.98
N ALA A 207 14.85 17.05 5.90
CA ALA A 207 16.07 17.84 5.76
C ALA A 207 17.32 16.95 5.60
N SER A 208 17.30 15.74 6.19
CA SER A 208 18.38 14.75 6.07
C SER A 208 18.49 14.09 4.69
N SER A 209 17.47 14.22 3.85
CA SER A 209 17.47 13.61 2.51
C SER A 209 18.35 14.34 1.49
N ASN A 210 18.73 15.59 1.77
CA ASN A 210 19.67 16.39 0.98
C ASN A 210 20.60 17.15 1.94
N PRO A 211 21.60 16.51 2.51
CA PRO A 211 22.59 17.23 3.33
C PRO A 211 23.27 18.32 2.50
N ALA A 212 23.54 19.44 3.13
CA ALA A 212 24.34 20.50 2.50
C ALA A 212 25.67 19.88 2.02
N PRO A 213 26.17 20.28 0.83
CA PRO A 213 27.47 19.79 0.37
C PRO A 213 28.52 20.09 1.45
N ALA A 214 29.47 19.17 1.59
CA ALA A 214 30.61 19.39 2.49
C ALA A 214 31.37 20.68 2.11
N ALA A 215 32.16 21.18 3.02
CA ALA A 215 32.94 22.43 2.80
C ALA A 215 33.84 22.35 1.54
N ASP A 216 34.13 21.15 1.04
CA ASP A 216 34.87 20.86 -0.19
C ASP A 216 33.99 20.68 -1.45
N GLY A 217 32.67 20.89 -1.33
CA GLY A 217 31.72 20.78 -2.43
C GLY A 217 31.29 19.34 -2.80
N THR A 218 31.73 18.32 -2.06
CA THR A 218 31.34 16.93 -2.31
C THR A 218 29.94 16.64 -1.78
N PRO A 219 29.07 15.90 -2.55
CA PRO A 219 27.76 15.47 -2.09
C PRO A 219 27.93 14.50 -0.91
N GLN A 220 27.40 14.87 0.24
CA GLN A 220 27.35 13.93 1.39
C GLN A 220 26.26 12.89 1.16
N PRO A 221 26.53 11.61 1.50
CA PRO A 221 25.47 10.60 1.51
C PRO A 221 24.43 10.94 2.57
N PRO A 222 23.13 10.68 2.29
CA PRO A 222 22.06 10.94 3.26
C PRO A 222 22.31 10.15 4.55
N ALA A 223 22.08 10.80 5.69
CA ALA A 223 22.22 10.15 7.00
C ALA A 223 21.28 8.92 7.10
N PRO A 224 21.73 7.82 7.74
CA PRO A 224 20.90 6.64 7.91
C PRO A 224 19.67 6.99 8.74
N ARG A 225 18.49 6.64 8.19
CA ARG A 225 17.21 6.89 8.86
C ARG A 225 17.03 5.94 10.06
N PRO A 226 16.42 6.41 11.15
CA PRO A 226 16.04 5.53 12.26
C PRO A 226 15.18 4.37 11.79
N LYS A 227 15.33 3.18 12.38
CA LYS A 227 14.54 1.98 12.01
C LYS A 227 13.02 2.19 12.07
N ASN A 228 12.56 3.10 12.93
CA ASN A 228 11.13 3.41 13.14
C ASN A 228 10.71 4.73 12.48
N PHE A 229 11.46 5.24 11.52
CA PHE A 229 11.13 6.48 10.83
C PHE A 229 9.82 6.36 10.06
N ARG A 230 8.89 7.27 10.37
CA ARG A 230 7.56 7.35 9.75
C ARG A 230 7.41 8.67 8.99
N PRO A 231 7.55 8.66 7.66
CA PRO A 231 7.58 9.89 6.85
C PRO A 231 6.40 10.83 7.11
N LEU A 232 5.20 10.28 7.33
CA LEU A 232 4.00 11.09 7.57
C LEU A 232 4.07 11.93 8.85
N TYR A 233 4.70 11.42 9.91
CA TYR A 233 4.70 12.05 11.23
C TYR A 233 6.02 12.70 11.58
N ASP A 234 7.12 12.15 11.06
CA ASP A 234 8.47 12.57 11.41
C ASP A 234 9.01 13.68 10.49
N ILE A 235 8.45 13.81 9.27
CA ILE A 235 8.75 14.94 8.39
C ILE A 235 7.88 16.14 8.80
N PRO A 236 8.51 17.27 9.18
CA PRO A 236 7.77 18.48 9.55
C PRO A 236 6.78 18.91 8.47
N TRP A 237 5.55 19.25 8.86
CA TRP A 237 4.45 19.68 7.99
C TRP A 237 3.89 18.63 7.01
N MET A 238 4.44 17.41 6.97
CA MET A 238 3.92 16.37 6.09
C MET A 238 2.52 15.91 6.52
N TYR A 239 2.31 15.76 7.82
CA TYR A 239 1.00 15.40 8.37
C TYR A 239 -0.05 16.45 8.04
N GLU A 240 0.26 17.73 8.25
CA GLU A 240 -0.64 18.85 7.93
C GLU A 240 -0.95 18.93 6.43
N ALA A 241 0.05 18.70 5.59
CA ALA A 241 -0.13 18.68 4.14
C ALA A 241 -1.08 17.54 3.72
N ARG A 242 -0.85 16.32 4.23
CA ARG A 242 -1.73 15.17 3.98
C ARG A 242 -3.12 15.42 4.53
N GLU A 243 -3.27 15.93 5.74
CA GLU A 243 -4.55 16.22 6.37
C GLU A 243 -5.34 17.30 5.63
N PHE A 244 -4.66 18.32 5.12
CA PHE A 244 -5.30 19.32 4.29
C PHE A 244 -5.95 18.70 3.04
N LEU A 245 -5.19 17.86 2.32
CA LEU A 245 -5.69 17.17 1.13
C LEU A 245 -6.79 16.18 1.50
N ARG A 246 -6.59 15.38 2.55
CA ARG A 246 -7.56 14.39 3.01
C ARG A 246 -8.93 15.00 3.30
N LYS A 247 -8.96 16.01 4.19
CA LYS A 247 -10.21 16.67 4.59
C LYS A 247 -10.91 17.39 3.44
N LYS A 248 -10.16 17.88 2.47
CA LYS A 248 -10.72 18.61 1.33
C LYS A 248 -11.17 17.72 0.17
N LEU A 249 -10.51 16.59 -0.06
CA LEU A 249 -10.63 15.84 -1.31
C LEU A 249 -11.16 14.42 -1.17
N ILE A 250 -10.89 13.71 -0.06
CA ILE A 250 -11.28 12.30 0.06
C ILE A 250 -12.77 12.11 -0.14
N GLY A 251 -13.14 11.20 -1.05
CA GLY A 251 -14.51 10.89 -1.42
C GLY A 251 -15.20 11.94 -2.29
N LYS A 252 -14.52 13.03 -2.64
CA LYS A 252 -15.10 14.11 -3.46
C LYS A 252 -14.69 13.99 -4.91
N LYS A 253 -15.59 14.45 -5.78
CA LYS A 253 -15.36 14.54 -7.22
C LYS A 253 -14.52 15.77 -7.53
N VAL A 254 -13.46 15.60 -8.29
CA VAL A 254 -12.53 16.65 -8.69
C VAL A 254 -12.40 16.71 -10.22
N ASN A 255 -12.02 17.88 -10.73
CA ASN A 255 -11.62 18.05 -12.11
C ASN A 255 -10.10 17.99 -12.19
N VAL A 256 -9.59 17.23 -13.15
CA VAL A 256 -8.17 16.99 -13.34
C VAL A 256 -7.78 17.42 -14.72
N THR A 257 -6.80 18.31 -14.83
CA THR A 257 -6.18 18.73 -16.08
C THR A 257 -4.75 18.23 -16.10
N LEU A 258 -4.40 17.41 -17.09
CA LEU A 258 -3.05 16.91 -17.29
C LEU A 258 -2.16 18.02 -17.86
N ASP A 259 -1.16 18.43 -17.10
CA ASP A 259 -0.22 19.48 -17.52
C ASP A 259 0.98 18.89 -18.25
N TYR A 260 1.64 17.89 -17.66
CA TYR A 260 2.81 17.23 -18.26
C TYR A 260 3.03 15.83 -17.68
N LYS A 261 3.81 15.02 -18.38
CA LYS A 261 4.28 13.72 -17.93
C LYS A 261 5.79 13.75 -17.73
N GLN A 262 6.25 13.31 -16.57
CA GLN A 262 7.67 13.08 -16.35
C GLN A 262 8.00 11.65 -16.73
N PRO A 263 8.93 11.42 -17.67
CA PRO A 263 9.30 10.07 -18.07
C PRO A 263 9.92 9.28 -16.91
N ALA A 264 9.77 7.97 -16.96
CA ALA A 264 10.45 7.09 -16.03
C ALA A 264 11.97 7.29 -16.08
N ARG A 265 12.63 7.37 -14.92
CA ARG A 265 14.09 7.49 -14.78
C ARG A 265 14.56 6.51 -13.72
N ASP A 266 15.55 5.70 -14.07
CA ASP A 266 16.16 4.70 -13.17
C ASP A 266 15.11 3.86 -12.41
N SER A 267 14.98 4.09 -11.10
CA SER A 267 14.05 3.37 -10.22
C SER A 267 12.68 4.04 -10.08
N PHE A 268 12.43 5.18 -10.75
CA PHE A 268 11.18 5.94 -10.61
C PHE A 268 10.28 5.76 -11.83
N PRO A 269 9.01 5.32 -11.64
CA PRO A 269 8.06 5.18 -12.73
C PRO A 269 7.64 6.54 -13.30
N GLU A 270 7.06 6.53 -14.50
CA GLU A 270 6.45 7.71 -15.11
C GLU A 270 5.48 8.40 -14.14
N LYS A 271 5.57 9.73 -14.06
CA LYS A 271 4.67 10.54 -13.24
C LYS A 271 3.77 11.40 -14.12
N THR A 272 2.47 11.27 -13.89
CA THR A 272 1.45 12.11 -14.49
C THR A 272 1.19 13.32 -13.61
N CYS A 273 1.62 14.50 -14.03
CA CYS A 273 1.53 15.74 -13.26
C CYS A 273 0.33 16.57 -13.75
N CYS A 274 -0.56 16.91 -12.82
CA CYS A 274 -1.87 17.49 -13.13
C CYS A 274 -2.17 18.70 -12.26
N THR A 275 -3.00 19.59 -12.80
CA THR A 275 -3.72 20.60 -12.04
C THR A 275 -5.06 20.02 -11.61
N ILE A 276 -5.33 20.03 -10.31
CA ILE A 276 -6.57 19.51 -9.72
C ILE A 276 -7.38 20.67 -9.16
N THR A 277 -8.65 20.74 -9.56
CA THR A 277 -9.58 21.77 -9.09
C THR A 277 -10.81 21.14 -8.46
N ILE A 278 -11.27 21.74 -7.37
CA ILE A 278 -12.54 21.43 -6.72
C ILE A 278 -13.30 22.73 -6.48
N ALA A 279 -14.57 22.81 -6.90
CA ALA A 279 -15.38 24.02 -6.82
C ALA A 279 -14.64 25.28 -7.36
N GLY A 280 -13.88 25.14 -8.44
CA GLY A 280 -13.12 26.22 -9.04
C GLY A 280 -11.81 26.60 -8.35
N VAL A 281 -11.47 25.96 -7.22
CA VAL A 281 -10.23 26.23 -6.47
C VAL A 281 -9.13 25.26 -6.88
N ASN A 282 -7.97 25.80 -7.27
CA ASN A 282 -6.77 24.99 -7.51
C ASN A 282 -6.19 24.50 -6.19
N VAL A 283 -6.16 23.18 -6.03
CA VAL A 283 -5.73 22.52 -4.79
C VAL A 283 -4.24 22.78 -4.50
N ALA A 284 -3.38 22.73 -5.52
CA ALA A 284 -1.95 23.00 -5.37
C ALA A 284 -1.69 24.44 -4.91
N GLU A 285 -2.38 25.42 -5.49
CA GLU A 285 -2.30 26.82 -5.07
C GLU A 285 -2.71 27.01 -3.62
N ALA A 286 -3.82 26.39 -3.20
CA ALA A 286 -4.29 26.44 -1.82
C ALA A 286 -3.30 25.84 -0.84
N MET A 287 -2.62 24.76 -1.20
CA MET A 287 -1.55 24.16 -0.38
C MET A 287 -0.35 25.09 -0.23
N VAL A 288 0.11 25.64 -1.36
CA VAL A 288 1.26 26.55 -1.38
C VAL A 288 0.97 27.82 -0.56
N LEU A 289 -0.24 28.38 -0.70
CA LEU A 289 -0.67 29.57 0.05
C LEU A 289 -0.67 29.34 1.58
N LYS A 290 -0.91 28.10 2.01
CA LYS A 290 -0.84 27.71 3.43
C LYS A 290 0.59 27.33 3.88
N GLY A 291 1.56 27.32 2.97
CA GLY A 291 2.93 26.87 3.25
C GLY A 291 3.06 25.36 3.46
N LEU A 292 2.15 24.56 2.91
CA LEU A 292 2.15 23.10 3.03
C LEU A 292 2.87 22.41 1.86
N ALA A 293 3.28 23.18 0.86
CA ALA A 293 4.10 22.74 -0.26
C ALA A 293 4.96 23.91 -0.75
N THR A 294 6.04 23.59 -1.43
CA THR A 294 6.89 24.57 -2.13
C THR A 294 6.75 24.42 -3.63
N VAL A 295 7.02 25.49 -4.37
CA VAL A 295 6.96 25.50 -5.83
C VAL A 295 8.28 25.02 -6.40
N VAL A 296 8.22 24.16 -7.42
CA VAL A 296 9.41 23.70 -8.15
C VAL A 296 10.00 24.86 -8.93
N LYS A 297 11.30 25.10 -8.76
CA LYS A 297 12.03 26.07 -9.56
C LYS A 297 12.59 25.37 -10.80
N TYR A 298 12.22 25.86 -11.96
CA TYR A 298 12.64 25.30 -13.25
C TYR A 298 13.82 26.08 -13.85
N ARG A 299 14.57 25.41 -14.71
CA ARG A 299 15.52 26.11 -15.60
C ARG A 299 14.75 26.88 -16.68
N GLN A 300 15.38 27.89 -17.23
CA GLN A 300 14.73 28.84 -18.15
C GLN A 300 14.11 28.18 -19.39
N ASP A 301 14.67 27.05 -19.82
CA ASP A 301 14.24 26.34 -21.04
C ASP A 301 13.35 25.13 -20.76
N ASP A 302 12.94 24.92 -19.51
CA ASP A 302 12.06 23.80 -19.11
C ASP A 302 10.59 24.22 -19.18
N ASP A 303 9.89 23.66 -20.18
CA ASP A 303 8.47 23.96 -20.43
C ASP A 303 7.51 22.98 -19.69
N GLN A 304 8.06 21.94 -19.04
CA GLN A 304 7.26 20.97 -18.29
C GLN A 304 6.84 21.53 -16.93
N ARG A 305 5.84 22.38 -16.95
CA ARG A 305 5.33 23.02 -15.72
C ARG A 305 3.80 23.14 -15.72
N SER A 306 3.24 23.39 -14.55
CA SER A 306 1.80 23.62 -14.38
C SER A 306 1.30 24.73 -15.27
N SER A 307 0.10 24.57 -15.82
CA SER A 307 -0.64 25.64 -16.51
C SER A 307 -0.91 26.86 -15.61
N HIS A 308 -0.88 26.68 -14.28
CA HIS A 308 -1.08 27.73 -13.29
C HIS A 308 0.19 28.08 -12.52
N TYR A 309 1.35 27.89 -13.14
CA TYR A 309 2.65 28.04 -12.48
C TYR A 309 2.86 29.42 -11.85
N ASP A 310 2.45 30.50 -12.55
CA ASP A 310 2.61 31.86 -12.05
C ASP A 310 1.72 32.14 -10.83
N ALA A 311 0.52 31.55 -10.78
CA ALA A 311 -0.35 31.61 -9.60
C ALA A 311 0.28 30.87 -8.41
N LEU A 312 0.95 29.74 -8.66
CA LEU A 312 1.68 29.00 -7.62
C LEU A 312 2.85 29.83 -7.06
N LEU A 313 3.62 30.49 -7.92
CA LEU A 313 4.70 31.39 -7.49
C LEU A 313 4.20 32.56 -6.66
N ALA A 314 3.11 33.19 -7.06
CA ALA A 314 2.48 34.28 -6.30
C ALA A 314 1.95 33.79 -4.92
N ALA A 315 1.38 32.59 -4.88
CA ALA A 315 0.92 31.97 -3.63
C ALA A 315 2.11 31.67 -2.70
N GLU A 316 3.22 31.15 -3.23
CA GLU A 316 4.44 30.87 -2.45
C GLU A 316 5.01 32.16 -1.81
N MET A 317 5.08 33.23 -2.57
CA MET A 317 5.53 34.53 -2.06
C MET A 317 4.65 35.06 -0.93
N LYS A 318 3.32 34.93 -1.07
CA LYS A 318 2.39 35.32 0.00
C LYS A 318 2.60 34.46 1.26
N ALA A 319 2.82 33.15 1.10
CA ALA A 319 3.10 32.25 2.20
C ALA A 319 4.44 32.59 2.89
N GLN A 320 5.49 32.89 2.12
CA GLN A 320 6.80 33.33 2.63
C GLN A 320 6.70 34.64 3.41
N LYS A 321 6.01 35.64 2.85
CA LYS A 321 5.81 36.94 3.50
C LYS A 321 5.04 36.82 4.81
N SER A 322 4.07 35.93 4.88
CA SER A 322 3.27 35.68 6.09
C SER A 322 3.87 34.62 7.04
N GLY A 323 5.02 34.02 6.70
CA GLY A 323 5.71 33.02 7.53
C GLY A 323 4.88 31.78 7.84
N LYS A 324 4.06 31.30 6.88
CA LYS A 324 3.15 30.15 7.09
C LYS A 324 3.84 28.82 6.77
N GLY A 325 3.47 27.79 7.54
CA GLY A 325 3.85 26.40 7.29
C GLY A 325 5.36 26.21 7.17
N LEU A 326 5.83 25.65 6.08
CA LEU A 326 7.27 25.45 5.78
C LEU A 326 8.14 26.71 5.84
N HIS A 327 7.52 27.88 5.75
CA HIS A 327 8.21 29.18 5.82
C HIS A 327 8.22 29.79 7.23
N ALA A 328 7.65 29.09 8.22
CA ALA A 328 7.67 29.52 9.61
C ALA A 328 9.08 29.37 10.21
N LYS A 329 9.55 30.40 10.90
CA LYS A 329 10.87 30.41 11.57
C LYS A 329 10.85 29.72 12.94
N LYS A 330 9.69 29.57 13.55
CA LYS A 330 9.43 28.95 14.85
C LYS A 330 8.17 28.08 14.74
N ASP A 331 7.94 27.20 15.71
CA ASP A 331 6.73 26.36 15.84
C ASP A 331 6.59 25.29 14.76
N THR A 332 7.66 24.52 14.56
CA THR A 332 7.58 23.31 13.72
C THR A 332 6.70 22.25 14.41
N PRO A 333 5.63 21.76 13.78
CA PRO A 333 4.78 20.76 14.39
C PRO A 333 5.54 19.45 14.61
N SER A 334 5.33 18.85 15.77
CA SER A 334 5.90 17.56 16.16
C SER A 334 4.78 16.62 16.58
N HIS A 335 4.67 15.48 15.91
CA HIS A 335 3.64 14.48 16.17
C HIS A 335 4.24 13.27 16.90
N ARG A 336 3.98 13.17 18.21
CA ARG A 336 4.35 11.97 18.98
C ARG A 336 3.20 10.97 18.90
N ILE A 337 3.35 9.96 18.05
CA ILE A 337 2.34 8.94 17.86
C ILE A 337 2.89 7.61 18.36
N ASN A 338 2.16 6.99 19.26
CA ASN A 338 2.45 5.67 19.78
C ASN A 338 1.90 4.61 18.81
N ASP A 339 2.73 3.67 18.41
CA ASP A 339 2.31 2.55 17.58
C ASP A 339 2.18 1.30 18.44
N TYR A 340 0.95 0.83 18.61
CA TYR A 340 0.62 -0.37 19.36
C TYR A 340 0.48 -1.61 18.46
N SER A 341 0.72 -1.47 17.16
CA SER A 341 0.63 -2.58 16.21
C SER A 341 1.72 -3.61 16.47
N GLY A 342 1.32 -4.85 16.77
CA GLY A 342 2.25 -5.95 17.02
C GLY A 342 2.87 -6.01 18.41
N ASP A 343 2.41 -5.19 19.36
CA ASP A 343 2.83 -5.24 20.76
C ASP A 343 1.62 -5.62 21.65
N ALA A 344 1.52 -6.91 21.93
CA ALA A 344 0.40 -7.46 22.68
C ALA A 344 0.33 -6.94 24.14
N GLN A 345 1.46 -6.65 24.76
CA GLN A 345 1.48 -6.14 26.14
C GLN A 345 0.94 -4.72 26.21
N LYS A 346 1.43 -3.85 25.34
CA LYS A 346 0.93 -2.47 25.25
C LYS A 346 -0.53 -2.41 24.83
N ALA A 347 -0.95 -3.27 23.89
CA ALA A 347 -2.35 -3.36 23.48
C ALA A 347 -3.27 -3.73 24.65
N LYS A 348 -2.87 -4.70 25.51
CA LYS A 348 -3.62 -5.08 26.72
C LYS A 348 -3.72 -3.91 27.72
N GLN A 349 -2.69 -3.09 27.85
CA GLN A 349 -2.72 -1.90 28.73
C GLN A 349 -3.68 -0.83 28.20
N LEU A 350 -3.75 -0.63 26.88
CA LEU A 350 -4.62 0.36 26.24
C LEU A 350 -6.10 -0.08 26.19
N LEU A 351 -6.36 -1.39 26.14
CA LEU A 351 -7.70 -1.96 25.99
C LEU A 351 -8.74 -1.42 27.00
N PRO A 352 -8.47 -1.31 28.32
CA PRO A 352 -9.46 -0.78 29.27
C PRO A 352 -9.84 0.67 28.99
N HIS A 353 -8.92 1.48 28.47
CA HIS A 353 -9.19 2.88 28.12
C HIS A 353 -10.12 2.95 26.90
N LEU A 354 -9.88 2.12 25.89
CA LEU A 354 -10.71 2.08 24.67
C LEU A 354 -12.10 1.48 24.92
N LYS A 355 -12.22 0.51 25.85
CA LYS A 355 -13.52 -0.07 26.21
C LYS A 355 -14.46 0.88 26.95
N ARG A 356 -13.95 1.89 27.64
CA ARG A 356 -14.78 2.86 28.38
C ARG A 356 -15.54 3.82 27.47
N GLY A 357 -15.10 4.00 26.22
CA GLY A 357 -15.77 4.85 25.23
C GLY A 357 -16.89 4.08 24.51
N ASN A 358 -18.10 4.65 24.42
CA ASN A 358 -19.18 4.02 23.64
C ASN A 358 -18.79 3.96 22.16
N ARG A 359 -18.50 5.11 21.54
CA ARG A 359 -17.96 5.22 20.18
C ARG A 359 -16.77 6.17 20.19
N ILE A 360 -15.70 5.76 19.62
CA ILE A 360 -14.42 6.49 19.56
C ILE A 360 -14.22 6.96 18.14
N GLU A 361 -14.00 8.26 17.97
CA GLU A 361 -13.59 8.82 16.69
C GLU A 361 -12.19 8.33 16.31
N ALA A 362 -12.07 7.86 15.08
CA ALA A 362 -10.84 7.31 14.57
C ALA A 362 -10.68 7.61 13.07
N LEU A 363 -9.47 7.46 12.58
CA LEU A 363 -9.11 7.64 11.17
C LEU A 363 -8.52 6.35 10.63
N VAL A 364 -9.04 5.85 9.53
CA VAL A 364 -8.46 4.67 8.86
C VAL A 364 -7.25 5.10 8.05
N GLU A 365 -6.06 4.74 8.50
CA GLU A 365 -4.80 5.08 7.82
C GLU A 365 -4.43 4.08 6.72
N PHE A 366 -4.75 2.82 6.92
CA PHE A 366 -4.40 1.76 5.98
C PHE A 366 -5.40 0.60 6.08
N VAL A 367 -5.67 -0.05 4.95
CA VAL A 367 -6.52 -1.23 4.85
C VAL A 367 -5.68 -2.40 4.33
N ALA A 368 -5.45 -3.39 5.18
CA ALA A 368 -4.64 -4.56 4.86
C ALA A 368 -5.46 -5.69 4.20
N SER A 369 -6.72 -5.85 4.61
CA SER A 369 -7.70 -6.77 4.00
C SER A 369 -9.10 -6.21 4.23
N GLY A 370 -10.13 -6.88 3.71
CA GLY A 370 -11.52 -6.45 3.93
C GLY A 370 -11.89 -6.24 5.39
N SER A 371 -11.31 -7.00 6.33
CA SER A 371 -11.61 -6.94 7.77
C SER A 371 -10.44 -6.48 8.65
N ARG A 372 -9.27 -6.19 8.08
CA ARG A 372 -8.08 -5.80 8.85
C ARG A 372 -7.59 -4.41 8.42
N LEU A 373 -7.62 -3.49 9.36
CA LEU A 373 -7.33 -2.09 9.15
C LEU A 373 -6.25 -1.60 10.12
N ARG A 374 -5.57 -0.54 9.73
CA ARG A 374 -4.72 0.24 10.64
C ARG A 374 -5.41 1.56 10.90
N VAL A 375 -5.66 1.86 12.16
CA VAL A 375 -6.51 2.95 12.58
C VAL A 375 -5.73 3.89 13.50
N PHE A 376 -5.84 5.18 13.24
CA PHE A 376 -5.32 6.23 14.11
C PHE A 376 -6.43 6.74 15.02
N ILE A 377 -6.18 6.76 16.32
CA ILE A 377 -7.10 7.25 17.35
C ILE A 377 -6.56 8.61 17.86
N PRO A 378 -7.16 9.73 17.45
CA PRO A 378 -6.62 11.06 17.77
C PRO A 378 -6.55 11.36 19.27
N LYS A 379 -7.58 10.97 20.04
CA LYS A 379 -7.65 11.19 21.49
C LYS A 379 -6.48 10.56 22.24
N GLU A 380 -6.07 9.37 21.83
CA GLU A 380 -4.98 8.62 22.44
C GLU A 380 -3.63 8.84 21.74
N SER A 381 -3.62 9.60 20.64
CA SER A 381 -2.44 9.82 19.79
C SER A 381 -1.75 8.50 19.43
N CYS A 382 -2.51 7.48 19.05
CA CYS A 382 -2.00 6.15 18.79
C CYS A 382 -2.47 5.53 17.48
N LEU A 383 -1.63 4.65 16.95
CA LEU A 383 -1.94 3.76 15.83
C LEU A 383 -2.17 2.35 16.36
N VAL A 384 -3.22 1.71 15.90
CA VAL A 384 -3.60 0.35 16.28
C VAL A 384 -3.94 -0.47 15.04
N THR A 385 -3.69 -1.78 15.10
CA THR A 385 -4.28 -2.72 14.15
C THR A 385 -5.66 -3.12 14.64
N PHE A 386 -6.66 -2.94 13.81
CA PHE A 386 -8.07 -3.15 14.12
C PHE A 386 -8.65 -4.24 13.23
N LEU A 387 -9.35 -5.19 13.83
CA LEU A 387 -10.04 -6.28 13.16
C LEU A 387 -11.55 -6.10 13.35
N LEU A 388 -12.30 -6.24 12.27
CA LEU A 388 -13.75 -6.17 12.32
C LEU A 388 -14.32 -7.38 13.06
N ALA A 389 -15.16 -7.11 14.06
CA ALA A 389 -15.81 -8.14 14.86
C ALA A 389 -16.95 -8.82 14.09
N GLY A 390 -17.26 -10.05 14.48
CA GLY A 390 -18.45 -10.79 14.09
C GLY A 390 -18.43 -11.37 12.67
N ILE A 391 -17.36 -11.21 11.92
CA ILE A 391 -17.26 -11.66 10.53
C ILE A 391 -15.96 -12.41 10.25
N ASN A 392 -16.01 -13.28 9.25
CA ASN A 392 -14.87 -13.89 8.61
C ASN A 392 -14.80 -13.40 7.17
N CYS A 393 -13.76 -12.65 6.83
CA CYS A 393 -13.59 -12.03 5.54
C CYS A 393 -12.49 -12.74 4.75
N GLN A 394 -12.70 -12.92 3.45
CA GLN A 394 -11.73 -13.54 2.55
C GLN A 394 -10.44 -12.73 2.50
N LYS A 395 -9.31 -13.42 2.44
CA LYS A 395 -7.98 -12.80 2.48
C LYS A 395 -7.56 -12.33 1.09
N ALA A 396 -7.17 -11.08 0.99
CA ALA A 396 -6.57 -10.56 -0.23
C ALA A 396 -5.13 -11.11 -0.43
N PRO A 397 -4.65 -11.18 -1.69
CA PRO A 397 -3.25 -11.50 -1.97
C PRO A 397 -2.31 -10.54 -1.24
N ARG A 398 -1.18 -11.05 -0.76
CA ARG A 398 -0.18 -10.22 -0.07
C ARG A 398 1.20 -10.48 -0.64
N PRO A 399 2.05 -9.43 -0.71
CA PRO A 399 3.44 -9.64 -1.04
C PRO A 399 4.07 -10.56 0.02
N GLY A 400 4.81 -11.56 -0.41
CA GLY A 400 5.66 -12.34 0.48
C GLY A 400 6.70 -11.45 1.15
N GLY A 401 7.28 -11.89 2.27
CA GLY A 401 8.37 -11.17 2.91
C GLY A 401 9.56 -10.92 1.96
N PRO A 402 10.62 -10.21 2.39
CA PRO A 402 11.74 -9.85 1.53
C PRO A 402 12.29 -11.05 0.76
N GLY A 403 12.13 -11.07 -0.57
CA GLY A 403 12.49 -12.19 -1.45
C GLY A 403 11.44 -13.30 -1.59
N GLY A 404 10.25 -13.19 -0.96
CA GLY A 404 9.17 -14.17 -1.03
C GLY A 404 8.24 -13.94 -2.23
N LYS A 405 7.65 -15.04 -2.74
CA LYS A 405 6.58 -14.98 -3.75
C LYS A 405 5.31 -14.38 -3.14
N VAL A 406 4.52 -13.72 -3.97
CA VAL A 406 3.17 -13.25 -3.59
C VAL A 406 2.37 -14.43 -3.06
N VAL A 407 1.81 -14.27 -1.86
CA VAL A 407 0.87 -15.25 -1.29
C VAL A 407 -0.47 -15.02 -1.97
N GLU A 408 -0.99 -16.04 -2.65
CA GLU A 408 -2.29 -15.99 -3.30
C GLU A 408 -3.39 -15.72 -2.26
N GLY A 409 -4.37 -14.91 -2.66
CA GLY A 409 -5.54 -14.61 -1.84
C GLY A 409 -6.66 -15.62 -2.04
N ASP A 410 -7.65 -15.52 -1.17
CA ASP A 410 -8.90 -16.28 -1.31
C ASP A 410 -9.78 -15.68 -2.44
N PRO A 411 -10.69 -16.44 -3.03
CA PRO A 411 -11.68 -15.89 -3.97
C PRO A 411 -12.44 -14.72 -3.34
N TYR A 412 -12.63 -13.62 -4.08
CA TYR A 412 -13.26 -12.38 -3.62
C TYR A 412 -12.52 -11.61 -2.50
N GLY A 413 -11.29 -12.00 -2.15
CA GLY A 413 -10.48 -11.27 -1.17
C GLY A 413 -10.04 -9.89 -1.64
N GLU A 414 -9.74 -9.75 -2.94
CA GLU A 414 -9.41 -8.46 -3.56
C GLU A 414 -10.62 -7.52 -3.59
N GLU A 415 -11.80 -8.05 -3.92
CA GLU A 415 -13.05 -7.28 -3.93
C GLU A 415 -13.42 -6.81 -2.52
N ALA A 416 -13.22 -7.66 -1.50
CA ALA A 416 -13.43 -7.26 -0.11
C ALA A 416 -12.47 -6.15 0.32
N LEU A 417 -11.18 -6.25 -0.06
CA LEU A 417 -10.19 -5.21 0.18
C LEU A 417 -10.57 -3.90 -0.52
N ALA A 418 -10.96 -3.97 -1.80
CA ALA A 418 -11.37 -2.80 -2.59
C ALA A 418 -12.62 -2.14 -1.99
N PHE A 419 -13.61 -2.92 -1.57
CA PHE A 419 -14.83 -2.43 -0.92
C PHE A 419 -14.52 -1.67 0.35
N THR A 420 -13.70 -2.24 1.23
CA THR A 420 -13.33 -1.58 2.49
C THR A 420 -12.49 -0.31 2.24
N LYS A 421 -11.56 -0.34 1.28
CA LYS A 421 -10.79 0.84 0.89
C LYS A 421 -11.70 1.97 0.39
N GLU A 422 -12.62 1.67 -0.48
CA GLU A 422 -13.53 2.68 -1.05
C GLU A 422 -14.41 3.32 0.02
N ARG A 423 -14.83 2.54 1.02
CA ARG A 423 -15.72 3.00 2.09
C ARG A 423 -15.03 3.77 3.19
N CYS A 424 -13.86 3.36 3.61
CA CYS A 424 -13.28 3.87 4.85
C CYS A 424 -11.81 4.34 4.77
N LEU A 425 -11.06 4.06 3.69
CA LEU A 425 -9.66 4.47 3.63
C LEU A 425 -9.52 5.98 3.73
N GLN A 426 -8.71 6.42 4.68
CA GLN A 426 -8.46 7.84 4.99
C GLN A 426 -9.73 8.65 5.32
N ARG A 427 -10.79 7.98 5.77
CA ARG A 427 -12.02 8.61 6.26
C ARG A 427 -12.08 8.57 7.77
N GLU A 428 -12.79 9.55 8.32
CA GLU A 428 -13.16 9.56 9.73
C GLU A 428 -14.24 8.51 9.97
N VAL A 429 -14.02 7.68 10.97
CA VAL A 429 -14.89 6.57 11.34
C VAL A 429 -15.12 6.59 12.84
N GLU A 430 -16.13 5.88 13.27
CA GLU A 430 -16.36 5.60 14.69
C GLU A 430 -16.07 4.12 14.95
N ILE A 431 -15.38 3.82 16.01
CA ILE A 431 -15.06 2.43 16.42
C ILE A 431 -15.52 2.16 17.85
N THR A 432 -15.88 0.90 18.12
CA THR A 432 -15.96 0.35 19.46
C THR A 432 -15.01 -0.83 19.58
N VAL A 433 -14.34 -0.95 20.72
CA VAL A 433 -13.36 -2.01 20.96
C VAL A 433 -13.91 -2.99 21.96
N GLU A 434 -13.97 -4.28 21.59
CA GLU A 434 -14.45 -5.35 22.46
C GLU A 434 -13.32 -6.14 23.13
N SER A 435 -12.29 -6.48 22.37
CA SER A 435 -11.20 -7.34 22.82
C SER A 435 -9.92 -7.13 22.02
N THR A 436 -8.90 -7.89 22.38
CA THR A 436 -7.66 -8.04 21.60
C THR A 436 -7.39 -9.50 21.32
N ASP A 437 -6.77 -9.77 20.17
CA ASP A 437 -6.25 -11.09 19.84
C ASP A 437 -4.87 -11.36 20.51
N LYS A 438 -4.33 -12.57 20.32
CA LYS A 438 -3.02 -12.98 20.87
C LYS A 438 -1.85 -12.13 20.34
N ALA A 439 -1.99 -11.51 19.16
CA ALA A 439 -0.99 -10.68 18.52
C ALA A 439 -1.08 -9.19 18.92
N GLY A 440 -2.06 -8.83 19.76
CA GLY A 440 -2.30 -7.45 20.18
C GLY A 440 -3.10 -6.60 19.16
N ASN A 441 -3.80 -7.26 18.22
CA ASN A 441 -4.74 -6.55 17.36
C ASN A 441 -6.06 -6.34 18.12
N PHE A 442 -6.65 -5.15 17.97
CA PHE A 442 -7.93 -4.83 18.58
C PHE A 442 -9.08 -5.37 17.72
N ILE A 443 -10.08 -5.94 18.37
CA ILE A 443 -11.28 -6.49 17.73
C ILE A 443 -12.46 -5.65 18.17
N GLY A 444 -13.30 -5.24 17.20
CA GLY A 444 -14.46 -4.43 17.50
C GLY A 444 -15.27 -4.07 16.25
N TRP A 445 -16.18 -3.12 16.42
CA TRP A 445 -17.09 -2.66 15.39
C TRP A 445 -16.66 -1.30 14.85
N LEU A 446 -16.88 -1.09 13.56
CA LEU A 446 -16.52 0.15 12.87
C LEU A 446 -17.71 0.66 12.07
N TRP A 447 -18.01 1.94 12.23
CA TRP A 447 -19.04 2.66 11.47
C TRP A 447 -18.40 3.73 10.61
N VAL A 448 -18.82 3.76 9.37
CA VAL A 448 -18.55 4.85 8.44
C VAL A 448 -19.89 5.39 7.94
N GLU A 449 -20.11 6.70 8.07
CA GLU A 449 -21.39 7.34 7.71
C GLU A 449 -22.62 6.62 8.32
N ASN A 450 -22.55 6.25 9.60
CA ASN A 450 -23.53 5.47 10.35
C ASN A 450 -23.80 4.03 9.87
N THR A 451 -23.02 3.53 8.92
CA THR A 451 -23.12 2.17 8.44
C THR A 451 -22.09 1.27 9.13
N ASN A 452 -22.53 0.19 9.76
CA ASN A 452 -21.63 -0.83 10.32
C ASN A 452 -20.94 -1.58 9.18
N LEU A 453 -19.61 -1.49 9.12
CA LEU A 453 -18.82 -2.05 8.03
C LEU A 453 -18.87 -3.58 7.98
N SER A 454 -18.94 -4.25 9.14
CA SER A 454 -19.13 -5.72 9.18
C SER A 454 -20.43 -6.14 8.50
N VAL A 455 -21.53 -5.46 8.82
CA VAL A 455 -22.84 -5.71 8.19
C VAL A 455 -22.80 -5.43 6.69
N ALA A 456 -22.18 -4.33 6.28
CA ALA A 456 -22.05 -3.98 4.87
C ALA A 456 -21.26 -5.01 4.05
N LEU A 457 -20.16 -5.54 4.60
CA LEU A 457 -19.37 -6.60 3.95
C LEU A 457 -20.17 -7.90 3.79
N VAL A 458 -20.92 -8.29 4.81
CA VAL A 458 -21.78 -9.49 4.76
C VAL A 458 -22.90 -9.31 3.74
N GLN A 459 -23.56 -8.14 3.74
CA GLN A 459 -24.63 -7.82 2.81
C GLN A 459 -24.19 -7.89 1.34
N GLU A 460 -22.94 -7.52 1.08
CA GLU A 460 -22.34 -7.57 -0.27
C GLU A 460 -21.80 -8.98 -0.63
N GLY A 461 -21.93 -9.97 0.24
CA GLY A 461 -21.40 -11.31 0.02
C GLY A 461 -19.86 -11.37 -0.03
N LEU A 462 -19.19 -10.50 0.71
CA LEU A 462 -17.74 -10.39 0.81
C LEU A 462 -17.18 -10.92 2.14
N ALA A 463 -18.05 -11.24 3.07
CA ALA A 463 -17.74 -11.86 4.35
C ALA A 463 -18.88 -12.76 4.79
N GLU A 464 -18.57 -13.73 5.62
CA GLU A 464 -19.53 -14.60 6.30
C GLU A 464 -19.63 -14.24 7.80
N VAL A 465 -20.75 -14.57 8.41
CA VAL A 465 -20.96 -14.35 9.84
C VAL A 465 -20.12 -15.37 10.63
N HIS A 466 -19.34 -14.87 11.58
CA HIS A 466 -18.54 -15.70 12.47
C HIS A 466 -19.31 -15.98 13.77
N SER A 467 -19.15 -17.17 14.35
CA SER A 467 -19.83 -17.59 15.58
C SER A 467 -19.64 -16.64 16.78
N SER A 468 -18.54 -15.89 16.81
CA SER A 468 -18.33 -14.86 17.85
C SER A 468 -19.37 -13.72 17.84
N ALA A 469 -20.12 -13.58 16.75
CA ALA A 469 -21.17 -12.58 16.63
C ALA A 469 -22.42 -12.90 17.45
N GLU A 470 -22.65 -14.16 17.82
CA GLU A 470 -23.87 -14.64 18.51
C GLU A 470 -24.17 -13.87 19.81
N SER A 471 -23.12 -13.45 20.52
CA SER A 471 -23.26 -12.67 21.76
C SER A 471 -23.38 -11.16 21.55
N SER A 472 -23.31 -10.69 20.30
CA SER A 472 -23.35 -9.25 19.96
C SER A 472 -24.76 -8.75 19.68
N GLU A 473 -25.00 -7.47 19.93
CA GLU A 473 -26.25 -6.80 19.56
C GLU A 473 -26.51 -6.74 18.05
N PHE A 474 -25.45 -6.92 17.24
CA PHE A 474 -25.50 -6.86 15.77
C PHE A 474 -25.77 -8.21 15.11
N TYR A 475 -25.86 -9.31 15.88
CA TYR A 475 -26.02 -10.66 15.35
C TYR A 475 -27.20 -10.78 14.39
N ARG A 476 -28.36 -10.27 14.79
CA ARG A 476 -29.57 -10.31 13.94
C ARG A 476 -29.36 -9.60 12.61
N GLN A 477 -28.72 -8.42 12.65
CA GLN A 477 -28.44 -7.66 11.43
C GLN A 477 -27.47 -8.40 10.51
N LEU A 478 -26.44 -9.03 11.08
CA LEU A 478 -25.46 -9.83 10.34
C LEU A 478 -26.12 -11.04 9.67
N VAL A 479 -26.92 -11.79 10.40
CA VAL A 479 -27.62 -12.98 9.87
C VAL A 479 -28.59 -12.58 8.77
N THR A 480 -29.40 -11.54 8.98
CA THR A 480 -30.32 -11.04 7.95
C THR A 480 -29.58 -10.59 6.68
N ALA A 481 -28.43 -9.92 6.84
CA ALA A 481 -27.60 -9.51 5.72
C ALA A 481 -27.00 -10.72 4.96
N GLU A 482 -26.57 -11.75 5.71
CA GLU A 482 -26.04 -12.99 5.12
C GLU A 482 -27.11 -13.78 4.36
N GLU A 483 -28.30 -13.92 4.93
CA GLU A 483 -29.43 -14.59 4.29
C GLU A 483 -29.83 -13.86 2.99
N ALA A 484 -29.85 -12.53 3.00
CA ALA A 484 -30.10 -11.72 1.81
C ALA A 484 -29.02 -11.94 0.73
N ALA A 485 -27.74 -11.98 1.12
CA ALA A 485 -26.63 -12.25 0.22
C ALA A 485 -26.66 -13.66 -0.36
N LYS A 486 -26.99 -14.67 0.46
CA LYS A 486 -27.19 -16.07 0.05
C LYS A 486 -28.35 -16.21 -0.92
N SER A 487 -29.49 -15.61 -0.62
CA SER A 487 -30.69 -15.65 -1.47
C SER A 487 -30.45 -15.00 -2.85
N SER A 488 -29.67 -13.93 -2.86
CA SER A 488 -29.28 -13.22 -4.08
C SER A 488 -28.08 -13.84 -4.78
N LYS A 489 -27.47 -14.90 -4.24
CA LYS A 489 -26.26 -15.57 -4.74
C LYS A 489 -25.13 -14.60 -5.05
N LEU A 490 -24.90 -13.63 -4.16
CA LEU A 490 -23.88 -12.60 -4.33
C LEU A 490 -22.49 -13.16 -4.09
N ARG A 491 -21.57 -12.89 -4.98
CA ARG A 491 -20.10 -13.13 -4.90
C ARG A 491 -19.75 -14.50 -4.30
N MET A 492 -19.31 -14.57 -3.03
CA MET A 492 -18.92 -15.84 -2.40
C MET A 492 -20.07 -16.85 -2.31
N TRP A 493 -21.31 -16.39 -2.35
CA TRP A 493 -22.52 -17.21 -2.32
C TRP A 493 -23.02 -17.64 -3.69
N LYS A 494 -22.26 -17.39 -4.77
CA LYS A 494 -22.65 -17.68 -6.15
C LYS A 494 -23.02 -19.16 -6.38
N LEU A 495 -22.33 -20.07 -5.71
CA LEU A 495 -22.57 -21.52 -5.78
C LEU A 495 -23.33 -22.06 -4.56
N TYR A 496 -23.93 -21.16 -3.78
CA TYR A 496 -24.66 -21.53 -2.58
C TYR A 496 -25.87 -22.39 -2.90
N ASN A 497 -25.95 -23.55 -2.20
CA ASN A 497 -27.08 -24.49 -2.26
C ASN A 497 -27.68 -24.65 -0.86
N PRO A 498 -28.93 -24.20 -0.64
CA PRO A 498 -29.57 -24.28 0.68
C PRO A 498 -29.82 -25.73 1.19
N GLU A 499 -29.84 -26.70 0.28
CA GLU A 499 -30.02 -28.11 0.67
C GLU A 499 -28.75 -28.68 1.32
N GLU A 500 -27.57 -28.33 0.81
CA GLU A 500 -26.29 -28.74 1.37
C GLU A 500 -26.04 -28.13 2.77
N GLU A 501 -26.54 -26.92 3.01
CA GLU A 501 -26.42 -26.28 4.33
C GLU A 501 -27.37 -26.91 5.35
N LYS A 502 -28.58 -27.31 4.91
CA LYS A 502 -29.51 -28.05 5.78
C LYS A 502 -28.96 -29.42 6.16
N GLU A 503 -28.36 -30.13 5.21
CA GLU A 503 -27.69 -31.39 5.50
C GLU A 503 -26.53 -31.22 6.49
N LYS A 504 -25.71 -30.17 6.36
CA LYS A 504 -24.66 -29.84 7.35
C LYS A 504 -25.22 -29.45 8.69
N HIS A 505 -26.31 -28.68 8.74
CA HIS A 505 -26.98 -28.32 10.02
C HIS A 505 -27.68 -29.49 10.66
N GLU A 506 -28.27 -30.42 9.92
CA GLU A 506 -28.84 -31.64 10.44
C GLU A 506 -27.75 -32.58 10.97
N GLU A 507 -26.59 -32.67 10.36
CA GLU A 507 -25.42 -33.38 10.88
C GLU A 507 -24.87 -32.74 12.17
N GLU A 508 -24.96 -31.43 12.35
CA GLU A 508 -24.54 -30.71 13.57
C GLU A 508 -25.52 -30.81 14.71
N GLN A 509 -26.81 -31.07 14.46
CA GLN A 509 -27.85 -31.21 15.51
C GLN A 509 -27.94 -32.60 16.12
N VAL A 510 -27.24 -33.60 15.59
CA VAL A 510 -27.17 -34.94 16.18
C VAL A 510 -26.38 -34.88 17.49
N THR A 511 -27.05 -35.05 18.61
CA THR A 511 -26.44 -35.04 19.96
C THR A 511 -25.62 -36.28 20.28
N GLU A 512 -25.69 -37.30 19.45
CA GLU A 512 -24.96 -38.56 19.61
C GLU A 512 -23.81 -38.68 18.63
N ARG A 513 -22.68 -39.24 19.11
CA ARG A 513 -21.52 -39.57 18.30
C ARG A 513 -21.90 -40.54 17.19
N LYS A 514 -21.72 -40.18 15.95
CA LYS A 514 -21.92 -41.09 14.81
C LYS A 514 -20.71 -42.03 14.74
N VAL A 515 -20.94 -43.31 14.85
CA VAL A 515 -19.92 -44.34 14.71
C VAL A 515 -20.20 -45.11 13.43
N ASP A 516 -19.40 -44.81 12.39
CA ASP A 516 -19.45 -45.45 11.07
C ASP A 516 -18.01 -45.84 10.68
N PRO A 517 -17.49 -46.93 11.27
CA PRO A 517 -16.09 -47.27 11.11
C PRO A 517 -15.81 -47.82 9.71
N GLN A 518 -14.80 -47.29 9.09
CA GLN A 518 -14.28 -47.75 7.79
C GLN A 518 -13.00 -48.56 8.02
N LYS A 519 -12.87 -49.69 7.33
CA LYS A 519 -11.66 -50.50 7.35
C LYS A 519 -10.58 -49.91 6.47
N VAL A 520 -9.44 -49.57 7.06
CA VAL A 520 -8.35 -48.87 6.42
C VAL A 520 -6.99 -49.46 6.78
N PHE A 521 -6.01 -49.18 5.93
CA PHE A 521 -4.60 -49.41 6.22
C PHE A 521 -3.90 -48.08 6.40
N VAL A 522 -3.22 -47.87 7.51
CA VAL A 522 -2.36 -46.70 7.73
C VAL A 522 -1.03 -47.01 7.07
N ILE A 523 -0.63 -46.14 6.13
CA ILE A 523 0.54 -46.36 5.31
C ILE A 523 1.71 -45.47 5.70
N GLU A 524 1.41 -44.27 6.16
CA GLU A 524 2.44 -43.32 6.59
C GLU A 524 1.91 -42.49 7.78
N THR A 525 2.82 -42.16 8.69
CA THR A 525 2.58 -41.26 9.82
C THR A 525 3.62 -40.14 9.78
N THR A 526 3.15 -38.90 9.75
CA THR A 526 4.02 -37.73 9.72
C THR A 526 4.48 -37.32 11.12
N SER A 527 5.51 -36.47 11.18
CA SER A 527 6.01 -35.88 12.44
C SER A 527 4.96 -35.03 13.17
N ASP A 528 3.91 -34.60 12.49
CA ASP A 528 2.82 -33.77 13.03
C ASP A 528 1.61 -34.60 13.50
N LEU A 529 1.75 -35.93 13.59
CA LEU A 529 0.67 -36.88 13.88
C LEU A 529 -0.46 -36.89 12.85
N HIS A 530 -0.19 -36.53 11.60
CA HIS A 530 -1.08 -36.85 10.51
C HIS A 530 -0.79 -38.24 9.99
N ILE A 531 -1.83 -38.96 9.62
CA ILE A 531 -1.73 -40.29 9.07
C ILE A 531 -2.25 -40.29 7.63
N PHE A 532 -1.60 -41.03 6.76
CA PHE A 532 -2.10 -41.32 5.44
C PHE A 532 -2.67 -42.73 5.43
N VAL A 533 -3.91 -42.88 4.95
CA VAL A 533 -4.62 -44.13 4.92
C VAL A 533 -5.10 -44.50 3.53
N GLN A 534 -5.13 -45.77 3.25
CA GLN A 534 -5.81 -46.38 2.07
C GLN A 534 -7.02 -47.15 2.55
N LEU A 535 -8.13 -47.01 1.81
CA LEU A 535 -9.34 -47.80 2.05
C LEU A 535 -9.13 -49.24 1.55
N GLU A 536 -9.45 -50.24 2.35
CA GLU A 536 -9.32 -51.65 1.95
C GLU A 536 -10.03 -51.94 0.63
N GLU A 537 -11.22 -51.40 0.45
CA GLU A 537 -12.03 -51.54 -0.78
C GLU A 537 -11.39 -51.03 -2.07
N GLN A 538 -10.34 -50.22 -1.95
CA GLN A 538 -9.66 -49.60 -3.08
C GLN A 538 -8.32 -50.24 -3.42
N GLY A 539 -7.86 -51.24 -2.68
CA GLY A 539 -6.57 -51.88 -2.87
C GLY A 539 -6.36 -52.43 -4.28
N ASP A 540 -7.31 -53.25 -4.76
CA ASP A 540 -7.26 -53.85 -6.10
C ASP A 540 -7.23 -52.78 -7.22
N LYS A 541 -7.93 -51.67 -7.02
CA LYS A 541 -7.96 -50.54 -7.97
C LYS A 541 -6.61 -49.81 -8.00
N LEU A 542 -5.97 -49.66 -6.89
CA LEU A 542 -4.62 -49.07 -6.78
C LEU A 542 -3.61 -49.94 -7.50
N GLU A 543 -3.57 -51.24 -7.22
CA GLU A 543 -2.65 -52.18 -7.88
C GLU A 543 -2.84 -52.17 -9.40
N SER A 544 -4.07 -52.27 -9.87
CA SER A 544 -4.39 -52.22 -11.30
C SER A 544 -3.97 -50.89 -11.95
N MET A 545 -4.15 -49.79 -11.25
CA MET A 545 -3.73 -48.48 -11.75
C MET A 545 -2.20 -48.38 -11.83
N LEU A 546 -1.47 -48.80 -10.80
CA LEU A 546 -0.01 -48.77 -10.79
C LEU A 546 0.60 -49.70 -11.87
N GLU A 547 0.01 -50.86 -12.06
CA GLU A 547 0.46 -51.78 -13.12
C GLU A 547 0.28 -51.16 -14.51
N LYS A 548 -0.84 -50.52 -14.78
CA LYS A 548 -1.10 -49.81 -16.04
C LYS A 548 -0.14 -48.62 -16.21
N LEU A 549 0.11 -47.85 -15.15
CA LEU A 549 1.06 -46.74 -15.19
C LEU A 549 2.47 -47.22 -15.52
N ARG A 550 2.91 -48.30 -14.90
CA ARG A 550 4.24 -48.91 -15.15
C ARG A 550 4.36 -49.47 -16.57
N GLN A 551 3.32 -50.10 -17.09
CA GLN A 551 3.27 -50.58 -18.46
C GLN A 551 3.32 -49.42 -19.48
N GLU A 552 2.60 -48.34 -19.23
CA GLU A 552 2.63 -47.15 -20.08
C GLU A 552 3.99 -46.51 -20.12
N LEU A 553 4.61 -46.34 -18.95
CA LEU A 553 5.97 -45.76 -18.82
C LEU A 553 7.09 -46.69 -19.26
N ALA A 554 6.82 -47.99 -19.32
CA ALA A 554 7.76 -48.98 -19.95
C ALA A 554 7.66 -48.93 -21.47
N THR A 555 6.47 -48.72 -22.02
CA THR A 555 6.28 -48.57 -23.45
C THR A 555 6.80 -47.25 -24.00
N ASN A 556 6.63 -46.17 -23.23
CA ASN A 556 7.06 -44.81 -23.55
C ASN A 556 7.96 -44.27 -22.39
N PRO A 557 9.18 -44.72 -22.26
CA PRO A 557 10.02 -44.31 -21.12
C PRO A 557 10.37 -42.84 -21.18
N PRO A 558 10.15 -42.09 -20.07
CA PRO A 558 10.54 -40.69 -20.00
C PRO A 558 12.06 -40.56 -20.19
N LEU A 559 12.47 -39.62 -21.03
CA LEU A 559 13.88 -39.29 -21.20
C LEU A 559 14.37 -38.57 -19.94
N PRO A 560 15.47 -39.02 -19.32
CA PRO A 560 16.05 -38.38 -18.13
C PRO A 560 16.34 -36.90 -18.39
N GLY A 561 15.78 -36.02 -17.54
CA GLY A 561 15.99 -34.59 -17.63
C GLY A 561 15.09 -33.85 -18.68
N ALA A 562 14.29 -34.53 -19.49
CA ALA A 562 13.37 -33.91 -20.44
C ALA A 562 12.17 -33.24 -19.75
N TYR A 563 11.78 -33.73 -18.60
CA TYR A 563 10.75 -33.14 -17.77
C TYR A 563 11.34 -32.28 -16.65
N THR A 564 10.91 -31.02 -16.58
CA THR A 564 11.33 -30.09 -15.52
C THR A 564 10.18 -29.88 -14.55
N PRO A 565 10.16 -30.58 -13.41
CA PRO A 565 9.06 -30.48 -12.45
C PRO A 565 9.01 -29.09 -11.81
N LYS A 566 7.81 -28.57 -11.61
CA LYS A 566 7.54 -27.34 -10.88
C LYS A 566 6.79 -27.64 -9.60
N LYS A 567 6.89 -26.75 -8.60
CA LYS A 567 6.13 -26.88 -7.37
C LYS A 567 4.63 -26.93 -7.67
N GLY A 568 3.96 -27.97 -7.16
CA GLY A 568 2.53 -28.23 -7.36
C GLY A 568 2.20 -29.16 -8.51
N ASP A 569 3.16 -29.46 -9.39
CA ASP A 569 2.95 -30.37 -10.51
C ASP A 569 2.68 -31.81 -10.03
N LEU A 570 1.77 -32.49 -10.71
CA LEU A 570 1.59 -33.95 -10.59
C LEU A 570 2.44 -34.63 -11.66
N CYS A 571 3.35 -35.49 -11.23
CA CYS A 571 4.33 -36.15 -12.08
C CYS A 571 4.42 -37.66 -11.77
N ALA A 572 5.12 -38.38 -12.61
CA ALA A 572 5.61 -39.71 -12.28
C ALA A 572 7.00 -39.59 -11.66
N ALA A 573 7.23 -40.19 -10.51
CA ALA A 573 8.53 -40.21 -9.85
C ALA A 573 8.92 -41.65 -9.50
N LYS A 574 10.21 -41.96 -9.64
CA LYS A 574 10.74 -43.26 -9.21
C LYS A 574 11.01 -43.22 -7.71
N PHE A 575 10.49 -44.21 -6.99
CA PHE A 575 10.80 -44.38 -5.58
C PHE A 575 12.22 -44.94 -5.41
N VAL A 576 12.99 -44.44 -4.44
CA VAL A 576 14.39 -44.72 -4.28
C VAL A 576 14.65 -46.18 -3.92
N GLU A 577 13.78 -46.81 -3.10
CA GLU A 577 14.01 -48.15 -2.59
C GLU A 577 13.74 -49.26 -3.63
N ASP A 578 12.69 -49.14 -4.43
CA ASP A 578 12.29 -50.20 -5.39
C ASP A 578 12.50 -49.82 -6.86
N ASN A 579 12.87 -48.55 -7.12
CA ASN A 579 13.08 -47.98 -8.45
C ASN A 579 11.86 -48.10 -9.39
N LEU A 580 10.66 -48.20 -8.83
CA LEU A 580 9.40 -48.25 -9.58
C LEU A 580 8.75 -46.88 -9.69
N TRP A 581 7.92 -46.73 -10.74
CA TRP A 581 7.20 -45.47 -10.97
C TRP A 581 5.93 -45.39 -10.15
N TYR A 582 5.73 -44.19 -9.54
CA TYR A 582 4.55 -43.85 -8.76
C TYR A 582 4.05 -42.45 -9.13
N ARG A 583 2.79 -42.17 -8.89
CA ARG A 583 2.26 -40.80 -9.01
C ARG A 583 2.75 -39.97 -7.83
N ALA A 584 3.31 -38.80 -8.14
CA ALA A 584 3.87 -37.95 -7.13
C ALA A 584 3.51 -36.47 -7.38
N LYS A 585 3.33 -35.72 -6.31
CA LYS A 585 3.14 -34.27 -6.34
C LYS A 585 4.42 -33.58 -5.89
N VAL A 586 4.88 -32.63 -6.67
CA VAL A 586 6.11 -31.88 -6.38
C VAL A 586 5.83 -30.81 -5.31
N GLU A 587 6.45 -30.93 -4.15
CA GLU A 587 6.32 -29.93 -3.06
C GLU A 587 7.38 -28.83 -3.15
N LYS A 588 8.61 -29.18 -3.53
CA LYS A 588 9.73 -28.24 -3.66
C LYS A 588 10.74 -28.73 -4.68
N VAL A 589 11.38 -27.82 -5.37
CA VAL A 589 12.52 -28.12 -6.25
C VAL A 589 13.71 -27.27 -5.81
N SER A 590 14.85 -27.90 -5.52
CA SER A 590 16.09 -27.22 -5.12
C SER A 590 17.32 -28.08 -5.41
N GLY A 591 18.41 -27.45 -5.84
CA GLY A 591 19.70 -28.13 -5.98
C GLY A 591 19.77 -29.36 -6.93
N GLY A 592 18.94 -29.37 -7.99
CA GLY A 592 18.88 -30.49 -8.94
C GLY A 592 18.05 -31.69 -8.45
N LYS A 593 17.33 -31.53 -7.32
CA LYS A 593 16.42 -32.53 -6.75
C LYS A 593 15.03 -31.99 -6.57
N ALA A 594 14.03 -32.85 -6.58
CA ALA A 594 12.64 -32.57 -6.29
C ALA A 594 12.23 -33.28 -5.01
N GLN A 595 11.62 -32.52 -4.08
CA GLN A 595 10.94 -33.07 -2.94
C GLN A 595 9.51 -33.40 -3.38
N VAL A 596 9.14 -34.67 -3.31
CA VAL A 596 7.88 -35.19 -3.83
C VAL A 596 7.09 -35.89 -2.74
N LEU A 597 5.76 -35.78 -2.84
CA LEU A 597 4.79 -36.54 -2.05
C LEU A 597 4.18 -37.60 -2.97
N TYR A 598 4.33 -38.88 -2.67
CA TYR A 598 3.66 -39.96 -3.40
C TYR A 598 2.18 -39.97 -3.04
N VAL A 599 1.33 -39.52 -3.95
CA VAL A 599 -0.09 -39.21 -3.66
C VAL A 599 -0.96 -40.43 -3.37
N ASP A 600 -0.48 -41.62 -3.68
CA ASP A 600 -1.19 -42.87 -3.42
C ASP A 600 -0.71 -43.62 -2.17
N TYR A 601 0.39 -43.14 -1.56
CA TYR A 601 1.01 -43.73 -0.37
C TYR A 601 1.22 -42.72 0.77
N GLY A 602 1.36 -41.43 0.49
CA GLY A 602 1.50 -40.39 1.51
C GLY A 602 2.94 -40.15 2.00
N ASN A 603 3.89 -40.99 1.61
CA ASN A 603 5.31 -40.79 1.96
C ASN A 603 5.95 -39.72 1.09
N ARG A 604 6.96 -39.06 1.66
CA ARG A 604 7.77 -38.03 1.01
C ARG A 604 9.16 -38.53 0.72
N ASP A 605 9.72 -38.11 -0.42
CA ASP A 605 11.07 -38.45 -0.79
C ASP A 605 11.76 -37.30 -1.53
N GLU A 606 13.09 -37.33 -1.56
CA GLU A 606 13.90 -36.39 -2.28
C GLU A 606 14.55 -37.07 -3.47
N VAL A 607 13.98 -36.92 -4.65
CA VAL A 607 14.39 -37.62 -5.86
C VAL A 607 15.15 -36.69 -6.81
N PRO A 608 16.17 -37.20 -7.53
CA PRO A 608 16.83 -36.47 -8.60
C PRO A 608 15.83 -36.07 -9.69
N LEU A 609 16.01 -34.92 -10.33
CA LEU A 609 15.16 -34.48 -11.44
C LEU A 609 15.14 -35.48 -12.60
N THR A 610 16.20 -36.23 -12.77
CA THR A 610 16.33 -37.32 -13.77
C THR A 610 15.41 -38.54 -13.49
N SER A 611 14.96 -38.67 -12.24
CA SER A 611 14.00 -39.71 -11.81
C SER A 611 12.54 -39.24 -11.82
N CYS A 612 12.29 -38.03 -12.34
CA CYS A 612 10.94 -37.48 -12.54
C CYS A 612 10.59 -37.51 -14.02
N GLY A 613 9.36 -37.85 -14.34
CA GLY A 613 8.81 -37.85 -15.69
C GLY A 613 7.42 -37.25 -15.74
N GLN A 614 6.98 -36.86 -16.92
CA GLN A 614 5.63 -36.39 -17.13
C GLN A 614 4.64 -37.53 -16.89
N LEU A 615 3.62 -37.27 -16.07
CA LEU A 615 2.54 -38.25 -15.84
C LEU A 615 1.63 -38.32 -17.08
N PRO A 616 1.34 -39.51 -17.63
CA PRO A 616 0.41 -39.63 -18.73
C PRO A 616 -0.98 -39.11 -18.36
N SER A 617 -1.70 -38.51 -19.33
CA SER A 617 -2.93 -37.76 -19.07
C SER A 617 -4.06 -38.62 -18.45
N GLY A 618 -4.14 -39.91 -18.73
CA GLY A 618 -5.10 -40.83 -18.14
C GLY A 618 -4.97 -41.02 -16.62
N PHE A 619 -3.81 -40.70 -16.04
CA PHE A 619 -3.52 -40.88 -14.61
C PHE A 619 -3.62 -39.58 -13.81
N THR A 620 -3.75 -38.44 -14.49
CA THR A 620 -3.87 -37.13 -13.82
C THR A 620 -5.27 -36.88 -13.27
N VAL A 621 -6.30 -37.47 -13.83
CA VAL A 621 -7.72 -37.25 -13.50
C VAL A 621 -8.21 -38.20 -12.40
N GLN A 622 -7.51 -39.30 -12.15
CA GLN A 622 -7.89 -40.27 -11.16
C GLN A 622 -7.67 -39.75 -9.73
N LYS A 623 -8.64 -39.96 -8.85
CA LYS A 623 -8.50 -39.59 -7.43
C LYS A 623 -7.29 -40.28 -6.80
N PHE A 624 -6.71 -39.62 -5.80
CA PHE A 624 -5.59 -40.18 -5.03
C PHE A 624 -6.11 -41.29 -4.11
N PHE A 625 -5.30 -42.30 -3.86
CA PHE A 625 -5.69 -43.43 -3.02
C PHE A 625 -5.27 -43.25 -1.57
N ALA A 626 -4.22 -42.48 -1.29
CA ALA A 626 -3.89 -42.09 0.08
C ALA A 626 -4.63 -40.81 0.47
N HIS A 627 -5.26 -40.85 1.61
CA HIS A 627 -6.01 -39.73 2.17
C HIS A 627 -5.40 -39.35 3.52
N GLU A 628 -5.22 -38.04 3.73
CA GLU A 628 -4.64 -37.49 4.95
C GLU A 628 -5.69 -37.26 6.02
N TYR A 629 -5.40 -37.71 7.24
CA TYR A 629 -6.22 -37.56 8.44
C TYR A 629 -5.36 -37.14 9.63
N ALA A 630 -5.97 -36.51 10.64
CA ALA A 630 -5.34 -36.24 11.92
C ALA A 630 -5.99 -37.08 13.03
N LEU A 631 -5.26 -37.37 14.07
CA LEU A 631 -5.81 -38.10 15.23
C LEU A 631 -6.73 -37.18 16.07
N ALA A 632 -7.92 -37.67 16.44
CA ALA A 632 -8.93 -36.88 17.12
C ALA A 632 -8.63 -36.72 18.62
N CYS A 633 -8.92 -35.52 19.16
CA CYS A 633 -8.87 -35.18 20.58
C CYS A 633 -7.50 -35.32 21.25
N VAL A 634 -6.41 -35.35 20.47
CA VAL A 634 -5.04 -35.46 20.99
C VAL A 634 -4.12 -34.44 20.41
N LYS A 635 -3.01 -34.20 21.08
CA LYS A 635 -1.91 -33.34 20.66
C LYS A 635 -0.56 -33.96 21.01
N LEU A 636 0.48 -33.59 20.28
CA LEU A 636 1.85 -33.98 20.58
C LEU A 636 2.38 -33.31 21.86
N PRO A 637 3.29 -33.96 22.59
CA PRO A 637 4.13 -33.30 23.59
C PRO A 637 5.02 -32.23 22.93
N GLN A 638 5.65 -31.38 23.73
CA GLN A 638 6.53 -30.31 23.20
C GLN A 638 7.98 -30.76 22.98
N ASP A 639 8.42 -31.74 23.74
CA ASP A 639 9.78 -32.24 23.69
C ASP A 639 10.01 -33.10 22.42
N PRO A 640 11.06 -32.85 21.63
CA PRO A 640 11.35 -33.56 20.38
C PRO A 640 11.55 -35.09 20.54
N ASP A 641 12.08 -35.53 21.67
CA ASP A 641 12.29 -36.96 21.93
C ASP A 641 10.96 -37.68 22.17
N TYR A 642 10.09 -37.08 22.95
CA TYR A 642 8.72 -37.63 23.15
C TYR A 642 7.86 -37.53 21.88
N ILE A 643 8.06 -36.52 21.03
CA ILE A 643 7.39 -36.45 19.71
C ILE A 643 7.78 -37.67 18.87
N ARG A 644 9.09 -37.96 18.79
CA ARG A 644 9.60 -39.10 18.02
C ARG A 644 9.02 -40.44 18.57
N ASP A 645 9.03 -40.60 19.88
CA ASP A 645 8.51 -41.80 20.51
C ASP A 645 7.01 -41.98 20.27
N ALA A 646 6.22 -40.90 20.31
CA ALA A 646 4.80 -40.90 20.01
C ALA A 646 4.51 -41.29 18.56
N VAL A 647 5.26 -40.71 17.60
CA VAL A 647 5.10 -41.03 16.17
C VAL A 647 5.49 -42.47 15.87
N GLU A 648 6.57 -42.98 16.49
CA GLU A 648 7.01 -44.35 16.31
C GLU A 648 6.01 -45.35 16.91
N ALA A 649 5.41 -45.04 18.07
CA ALA A 649 4.37 -45.84 18.68
C ALA A 649 3.10 -45.93 17.80
N VAL A 650 2.64 -44.79 17.25
CA VAL A 650 1.52 -44.77 16.30
C VAL A 650 1.85 -45.65 15.06
N LYS A 651 3.05 -45.56 14.52
CA LYS A 651 3.49 -46.42 13.42
C LYS A 651 3.42 -47.91 13.84
N THR A 652 3.97 -48.26 14.96
CA THR A 652 4.03 -49.64 15.42
C THR A 652 2.62 -50.23 15.62
N ASP A 653 1.72 -49.45 16.19
CA ASP A 653 0.37 -49.91 16.54
C ASP A 653 -0.61 -49.87 15.34
N THR A 654 -0.26 -49.24 14.22
CA THR A 654 -1.18 -49.12 13.09
C THR A 654 -0.67 -49.74 11.78
N MET A 655 0.67 -49.93 11.64
CA MET A 655 1.23 -50.46 10.38
C MET A 655 1.08 -51.99 10.28
N ASN A 656 0.96 -52.46 9.04
CA ASN A 656 0.87 -53.87 8.67
C ASN A 656 -0.40 -54.65 9.07
N HIS A 657 -1.43 -53.98 9.61
CA HIS A 657 -2.73 -54.58 9.85
C HIS A 657 -3.85 -53.58 9.58
N ALA A 658 -5.04 -54.09 9.33
CA ALA A 658 -6.20 -53.23 9.12
C ALA A 658 -6.71 -52.65 10.43
N VAL A 659 -7.06 -51.38 10.40
CA VAL A 659 -7.69 -50.70 11.53
C VAL A 659 -9.05 -50.15 11.13
N LEU A 660 -9.94 -50.04 12.11
CA LEU A 660 -11.25 -49.43 11.93
C LEU A 660 -11.16 -47.95 12.27
N MET A 661 -11.33 -47.11 11.25
CA MET A 661 -11.23 -45.67 11.36
C MET A 661 -12.61 -45.03 11.37
N ASN A 662 -12.88 -44.17 12.37
CA ASN A 662 -14.09 -43.35 12.43
C ASN A 662 -13.78 -41.88 12.38
N VAL A 663 -14.46 -41.15 11.49
CA VAL A 663 -14.30 -39.68 11.39
C VAL A 663 -15.15 -38.99 12.46
N GLU A 664 -14.50 -38.31 13.38
CA GLU A 664 -15.16 -37.68 14.52
C GLU A 664 -15.59 -36.25 14.22
N TYR A 665 -14.70 -35.46 13.60
CA TYR A 665 -14.95 -34.08 13.21
C TYR A 665 -13.96 -33.63 12.12
N ARG A 666 -14.21 -32.45 11.56
CA ARG A 666 -13.32 -31.82 10.57
C ARG A 666 -12.88 -30.44 11.05
N ILE A 667 -11.63 -30.07 10.84
CA ILE A 667 -11.12 -28.71 11.03
C ILE A 667 -10.57 -28.25 9.69
N ALA A 668 -11.14 -27.18 9.15
CA ALA A 668 -10.92 -26.76 7.76
C ALA A 668 -11.29 -27.92 6.79
N SER A 669 -10.32 -28.39 6.00
CA SER A 669 -10.52 -29.53 5.10
C SER A 669 -10.00 -30.85 5.64
N LEU A 670 -9.33 -30.85 6.81
CA LEU A 670 -8.70 -32.03 7.40
C LEU A 670 -9.65 -32.76 8.34
N PRO A 671 -9.99 -34.05 8.09
CA PRO A 671 -10.79 -34.84 9.00
C PRO A 671 -9.93 -35.38 10.15
N TYR A 672 -10.53 -35.42 11.33
CA TYR A 672 -9.95 -35.97 12.57
C TYR A 672 -10.63 -37.28 12.92
N VAL A 673 -9.83 -38.30 13.22
CA VAL A 673 -10.29 -39.69 13.32
C VAL A 673 -9.87 -40.37 14.60
N THR A 674 -10.67 -41.36 15.02
CA THR A 674 -10.30 -42.39 16.00
C THR A 674 -9.94 -43.66 15.27
N LEU A 675 -9.03 -44.43 15.85
CA LEU A 675 -8.54 -45.71 15.31
C LEU A 675 -8.76 -46.83 16.30
N ILE A 676 -9.45 -47.87 15.85
CA ILE A 676 -9.73 -49.08 16.64
C ILE A 676 -8.99 -50.26 15.99
N ASP A 677 -8.23 -51.00 16.75
CA ASP A 677 -7.61 -52.22 16.29
C ASP A 677 -8.72 -53.26 16.02
N GLU A 678 -8.77 -53.78 14.79
CA GLU A 678 -9.81 -54.73 14.36
C GLU A 678 -9.72 -56.06 15.15
N ALA A 679 -8.51 -56.51 15.49
CA ALA A 679 -8.29 -57.81 16.15
C ALA A 679 -8.66 -57.78 17.65
N THR A 680 -8.32 -56.67 18.32
CA THR A 680 -8.52 -56.55 19.77
C THR A 680 -9.74 -55.73 20.17
N ASN A 681 -10.33 -55.01 19.18
CA ASN A 681 -11.43 -54.04 19.37
C ASN A 681 -11.09 -52.96 20.41
N THR A 682 -9.83 -52.56 20.52
CA THR A 682 -9.34 -51.55 21.45
C THR A 682 -9.06 -50.26 20.73
N ASP A 683 -9.32 -49.13 21.40
CA ASP A 683 -8.97 -47.79 20.86
C ASP A 683 -7.46 -47.59 20.98
N ILE A 684 -6.78 -47.52 19.84
CA ILE A 684 -5.31 -47.35 19.73
C ILE A 684 -4.89 -46.02 20.37
N ILE A 685 -5.66 -44.94 20.13
CA ILE A 685 -5.33 -43.60 20.65
C ILE A 685 -5.44 -43.61 22.20
N GLU A 686 -6.45 -44.23 22.75
CA GLU A 686 -6.59 -44.39 24.22
C GLU A 686 -5.41 -45.17 24.81
N GLY A 687 -4.95 -46.22 24.12
CA GLY A 687 -3.75 -46.98 24.51
C GLY A 687 -2.52 -46.09 24.61
N LEU A 688 -2.24 -45.32 23.56
CA LEU A 688 -1.11 -44.40 23.51
C LEU A 688 -1.18 -43.30 24.58
N ILE A 689 -2.38 -42.83 24.92
CA ILE A 689 -2.58 -41.88 26.03
C ILE A 689 -2.27 -42.53 27.36
N LYS A 690 -2.71 -43.78 27.58
CA LYS A 690 -2.44 -44.58 28.83
C LYS A 690 -0.93 -44.81 29.00
N ASP A 691 -0.19 -44.98 27.93
CA ASP A 691 1.27 -45.13 27.94
C ASP A 691 2.01 -43.79 28.11
N GLY A 692 1.28 -42.67 28.17
CA GLY A 692 1.83 -41.33 28.34
C GLY A 692 2.58 -40.81 27.11
N LEU A 693 2.23 -41.28 25.90
CA LEU A 693 2.87 -40.87 24.66
C LEU A 693 2.13 -39.72 23.95
N LEU A 694 0.82 -39.61 24.22
CA LEU A 694 -0.03 -38.55 23.66
C LEU A 694 -0.71 -37.73 24.74
N LEU A 695 -0.93 -36.46 24.48
CA LEU A 695 -1.65 -35.54 25.36
C LEU A 695 -3.08 -35.32 24.86
N VAL A 696 -4.04 -35.21 25.79
CA VAL A 696 -5.42 -34.90 25.42
C VAL A 696 -5.59 -33.44 25.04
N ASP A 697 -6.26 -33.17 23.93
CA ASP A 697 -6.74 -31.84 23.56
C ASP A 697 -8.18 -31.62 24.02
N GLY A 698 -8.33 -31.13 25.25
CA GLY A 698 -9.63 -30.92 25.91
C GLY A 698 -10.39 -29.64 25.44
N ASN A 699 -9.82 -28.84 24.56
CA ASN A 699 -10.40 -27.53 24.17
C ASN A 699 -11.57 -27.60 23.17
N LYS A 700 -12.06 -28.78 22.83
CA LYS A 700 -13.20 -28.97 21.93
C LYS A 700 -14.53 -28.83 22.64
N ARG A 701 -15.37 -27.90 22.17
CA ARG A 701 -16.71 -27.62 22.71
C ARG A 701 -17.83 -28.50 22.13
N ASP A 702 -17.51 -29.35 21.16
CA ASP A 702 -18.48 -30.21 20.49
C ASP A 702 -19.07 -31.23 21.49
N LYS A 703 -20.38 -31.17 21.73
CA LYS A 703 -21.09 -32.03 22.66
C LYS A 703 -21.03 -33.52 22.30
N ARG A 704 -20.92 -33.84 21.01
CA ARG A 704 -20.86 -35.21 20.48
C ARG A 704 -19.62 -35.95 20.94
N ILE A 705 -18.49 -35.29 21.03
CA ILE A 705 -17.20 -35.89 21.38
C ILE A 705 -16.84 -35.72 22.86
N GLN A 706 -17.68 -35.05 23.67
CA GLN A 706 -17.39 -34.84 25.10
C GLN A 706 -17.23 -36.16 25.88
N LYS A 707 -17.97 -37.20 25.52
CA LYS A 707 -17.83 -38.54 26.12
C LYS A 707 -16.45 -39.13 25.81
N LEU A 708 -15.98 -38.98 24.54
CA LEU A 708 -14.66 -39.43 24.10
C LEU A 708 -13.54 -38.65 24.81
N ILE A 709 -13.68 -37.33 24.92
CA ILE A 709 -12.71 -36.48 25.62
C ILE A 709 -12.60 -36.88 27.09
N ARG A 710 -13.72 -37.17 27.77
CA ARG A 710 -13.70 -37.65 29.17
C ARG A 710 -13.00 -39.01 29.30
N GLN A 711 -13.23 -39.92 28.36
CA GLN A 711 -12.55 -41.21 28.30
C GLN A 711 -11.05 -41.06 28.17
N TYR A 712 -10.59 -40.21 27.22
CA TYR A 712 -9.20 -39.91 27.02
C TYR A 712 -8.56 -39.13 28.18
N THR A 713 -9.29 -38.22 28.83
CA THR A 713 -8.81 -37.54 30.06
C THR A 713 -8.61 -38.54 31.19
N SER A 714 -9.53 -39.48 31.38
CA SER A 714 -9.38 -40.55 32.39
C SER A 714 -8.14 -41.44 32.12
N ALA A 715 -7.88 -41.73 30.82
CA ALA A 715 -6.68 -42.46 30.41
C ALA A 715 -5.40 -41.66 30.70
N GLN A 716 -5.40 -40.38 30.43
CA GLN A 716 -4.28 -39.47 30.74
C GLN A 716 -4.03 -39.36 32.26
N ASP A 717 -5.09 -39.25 33.07
CA ASP A 717 -4.97 -39.19 34.52
C ASP A 717 -4.39 -40.50 35.08
N ALA A 718 -4.71 -41.63 34.48
CA ALA A 718 -4.11 -42.92 34.81
C ALA A 718 -2.60 -42.94 34.50
N ALA A 719 -2.19 -42.42 33.32
CA ALA A 719 -0.80 -42.29 32.93
C ALA A 719 -0.02 -41.35 33.87
N LYS A 720 -0.61 -40.22 34.26
CA LYS A 720 -0.04 -39.29 35.25
C LYS A 720 0.23 -39.97 36.58
N LYS A 721 -0.77 -40.69 37.11
CA LYS A 721 -0.63 -41.43 38.38
C LYS A 721 0.41 -42.53 38.35
N ALA A 722 0.58 -43.16 37.18
CA ALA A 722 1.56 -44.23 36.98
C ALA A 722 2.95 -43.69 36.58
N HIS A 723 3.13 -42.38 36.41
CA HIS A 723 4.37 -41.72 35.94
C HIS A 723 4.92 -42.32 34.64
N LEU A 724 4.05 -42.53 33.65
CA LEU A 724 4.41 -43.11 32.36
C LEU A 724 4.74 -42.05 31.30
N GLY A 725 5.67 -42.35 30.42
CA GLY A 725 6.02 -41.53 29.27
C GLY A 725 6.36 -40.07 29.63
N VAL A 726 5.65 -39.11 29.03
CA VAL A 726 5.86 -37.66 29.28
C VAL A 726 5.60 -37.25 30.75
N TRP A 727 4.92 -38.09 31.54
CA TRP A 727 4.59 -37.84 32.94
C TRP A 727 5.63 -38.40 33.93
N GLN A 728 6.74 -38.95 33.43
CA GLN A 728 7.76 -39.60 34.25
C GLN A 728 8.34 -38.70 35.35
N TYR A 729 8.44 -37.42 35.09
CA TYR A 729 9.04 -36.42 35.98
C TYR A 729 8.03 -35.45 36.60
N GLY A 730 6.73 -35.71 36.50
CA GLY A 730 5.66 -34.88 37.05
C GLY A 730 4.63 -34.44 36.03
N ASP A 731 3.70 -33.57 36.43
CA ASP A 731 2.65 -33.09 35.56
C ASP A 731 3.13 -31.87 34.74
N ILE A 732 3.47 -32.07 33.47
CA ILE A 732 3.93 -31.05 32.54
C ILE A 732 2.82 -30.05 32.11
N THR A 733 1.58 -30.28 32.54
CA THR A 733 0.44 -29.40 32.27
C THR A 733 0.14 -28.44 33.41
N GLU A 734 0.75 -28.62 34.57
CA GLU A 734 0.69 -27.67 35.66
C GLU A 734 1.54 -26.46 35.33
N ASP A 735 0.94 -25.29 35.52
CA ASP A 735 1.52 -24.00 35.21
C ASP A 735 2.54 -23.68 36.31
N ASP A 736 3.83 -23.92 36.06
CA ASP A 736 4.94 -23.62 36.98
C ASP A 736 4.91 -22.18 37.49
N ASP A 737 4.32 -21.26 36.72
CA ASP A 737 4.11 -19.85 37.11
C ASP A 737 3.18 -19.69 38.31
N LYS A 738 2.26 -20.65 38.58
CA LYS A 738 1.40 -20.62 39.75
C LYS A 738 2.11 -21.17 41.01
N GLU A 739 2.96 -22.13 40.84
CA GLU A 739 3.68 -22.76 41.96
C GLU A 739 4.77 -21.83 42.52
N PHE A 740 5.39 -21.02 41.66
CA PHE A 740 6.41 -20.02 42.04
C PHE A 740 5.88 -18.60 42.26
N GLY A 741 4.56 -18.39 42.26
CA GLY A 741 3.95 -17.09 42.57
C GLY A 741 4.24 -15.99 41.53
N LEU A 742 4.65 -16.34 40.32
CA LEU A 742 4.97 -15.40 39.20
C LEU A 742 3.75 -15.12 38.33
N GLY A 743 2.64 -15.81 38.50
CA GLY A 743 1.38 -15.58 37.79
C GLY A 743 0.56 -14.47 38.43
N ARG A 744 0.70 -13.23 37.98
CA ARG A 744 -0.23 -12.12 38.25
C ARG A 744 -0.94 -11.70 36.97
#